data_722127058f91a16beffb5991bc7b4255
#
_entry.id   722127058f91a16beffb5991bc7b4255
#
_cell.length_a   1.000
_cell.length_b   1.000
_cell.length_c   1.000
_cell.angle_alpha   90.00
_cell.angle_beta   90.00
_cell.angle_gamma   90.00
#
_symmetry.space_group_name_H-M   'P 1'
#
loop_
_entity.id
_entity.type
_entity.pdbx_description
1 polymer ?
#
loop_
_entity_poly.entity_id
_entity_poly.type
_entity_poly.pdbx_seq_one_letter_code
_entity_poly.pdbx_strand_id
1 'polypeptide(L)'
;MVMFGRFSRGVSAGILAISISAVFPVSANASNAGDYVVIGQDGSVEVQRLTTAQAIGLGADSDIRMVAPNKSIQLNETSTDNVLGLDAPAGSQVGDVIPGRYIVQFTSRTASAVAAASLAENISAFFTNSVNGFVADLSPEEVADLQANPNVVEIEPDRVVGVDTDQAGAPWGLDRIDQRFNPRDGKYTYTNTGEAVTAYIIDTGILSTHTEFTGRVRSGFTAISDGAGSNDCHGHGTHVAGTVAGTTYGVAKTAQLVPIRVLSCTGYGSTSGVIAGIEWAITNHIAGTPAVANMSLGGGFSTTLNAAIARAVADGITMVVAAGNSNANACGVSPASEPSAITVGATGSTDARASFSNFGSCVDVFAPGVSITSSYIRSTTDRTSMSGTSMASPHVAGVVALYLQSNPSATPAVVTSTLMAAATPNVVLDPGVASPNRLIYSGSFAPAPATTPSAPTIATAVSGNASVLLTWKAPVSNGGAAITSYLVEYSTNGTTWQSMGTTATSATISSLTNGIAYSFRVSAINSVGTGTASAVVVATPALPGVATAPRSLTGSVGRQTAALSWQAPLSPGGSAITDYTVEASVDAGITWAVMPDAVSILRTASFSGLTAGTAYQFRVRAINAGGPSVPSNTITLTPLSFNPPSVVRSVTAS
;
A
#
# COMPACT_ATOMS: atom_id res chain seq x y z
N MET A 1 -5.15 62.65 -10.06
CA MET A 1 -4.39 63.76 -9.47
C MET A 1 -3.20 63.15 -8.80
N VAL A 2 -2.07 63.14 -9.49
CA VAL A 2 -0.84 62.41 -9.13
C VAL A 2 -0.03 63.32 -8.19
N MET A 3 0.27 62.84 -6.98
CA MET A 3 1.25 63.53 -6.09
C MET A 3 2.62 62.83 -6.27
N PHE A 4 3.53 63.55 -6.91
CA PHE A 4 4.94 63.19 -6.98
C PHE A 4 5.66 63.65 -5.71
N GLY A 5 6.18 62.70 -4.94
CA GLY A 5 7.20 62.94 -3.90
C GLY A 5 8.58 62.87 -4.53
N ARG A 6 9.30 63.98 -4.52
CA ARG A 6 10.64 64.14 -5.07
C ARG A 6 11.67 63.40 -4.23
N PHE A 7 12.40 62.49 -4.83
CA PHE A 7 13.78 62.18 -4.43
C PHE A 7 14.75 62.66 -5.49
N SER A 8 15.64 63.57 -5.09
CA SER A 8 16.69 64.14 -5.92
C SER A 8 17.98 63.36 -5.71
N ARG A 9 18.50 62.79 -6.77
CA ARG A 9 19.81 63.02 -7.40
C ARG A 9 20.17 61.89 -8.37
N GLY A 10 20.05 62.18 -9.61
CA GLY A 10 21.07 62.06 -10.63
C GLY A 10 21.42 60.63 -11.09
N VAL A 11 20.66 60.13 -12.05
CA VAL A 11 21.23 59.56 -13.29
C VAL A 11 20.11 59.66 -14.34
N SER A 12 20.47 60.05 -15.54
CA SER A 12 19.62 60.37 -16.69
C SER A 12 18.61 59.25 -17.01
N ALA A 13 17.35 59.62 -17.11
CA ALA A 13 16.30 58.83 -17.68
C ALA A 13 16.54 58.61 -19.18
N GLY A 14 17.08 57.49 -19.53
CA GLY A 14 16.99 56.92 -20.88
C GLY A 14 15.73 56.10 -20.96
N ILE A 15 14.65 56.63 -21.54
CA ILE A 15 13.50 55.85 -21.94
C ILE A 15 13.95 54.95 -23.07
N LEU A 16 14.26 53.71 -22.78
CA LEU A 16 14.46 52.68 -23.78
C LEU A 16 13.09 52.12 -24.16
N ALA A 17 12.51 52.69 -25.23
CA ALA A 17 11.35 52.10 -25.86
C ALA A 17 11.81 50.79 -26.53
N ILE A 18 11.59 49.68 -25.87
CA ILE A 18 11.79 48.37 -26.48
C ILE A 18 10.62 48.16 -27.43
N SER A 19 10.87 48.32 -28.74
CA SER A 19 9.95 47.88 -29.76
C SER A 19 10.00 46.37 -29.85
N ILE A 20 9.05 45.69 -29.20
CA ILE A 20 8.81 44.24 -29.37
C ILE A 20 8.02 44.08 -30.68
N SER A 21 8.74 43.84 -31.77
CA SER A 21 8.15 43.31 -33.03
C SER A 21 8.20 41.79 -32.99
N ALA A 22 7.28 41.18 -32.26
CA ALA A 22 6.90 39.81 -32.45
C ALA A 22 5.36 39.79 -32.48
N VAL A 23 4.82 39.73 -33.68
CA VAL A 23 3.40 39.65 -33.95
C VAL A 23 2.97 38.19 -33.67
N PHE A 24 2.36 37.96 -32.51
CA PHE A 24 1.46 36.82 -32.30
C PHE A 24 0.07 37.38 -32.06
N PRO A 25 -0.95 36.84 -32.73
CA PRO A 25 -2.32 37.31 -32.50
C PRO A 25 -2.85 36.65 -31.20
N VAL A 26 -2.56 37.28 -30.07
CA VAL A 26 -3.29 37.02 -28.83
C VAL A 26 -4.39 38.09 -28.79
N SER A 27 -5.63 37.70 -28.95
CA SER A 27 -6.78 38.51 -28.64
C SER A 27 -6.84 38.71 -27.11
N ALA A 28 -6.01 39.59 -26.57
CA ALA A 28 -6.05 39.94 -25.16
C ALA A 28 -7.23 40.93 -24.97
N ASN A 29 -8.26 40.49 -24.26
CA ASN A 29 -9.25 41.35 -23.67
C ASN A 29 -8.52 42.28 -22.67
N ALA A 30 -8.42 43.52 -22.98
CA ALA A 30 -7.69 44.57 -22.20
C ALA A 30 -8.36 44.96 -20.86
N SER A 31 -9.16 44.11 -20.25
CA SER A 31 -9.98 44.42 -19.07
C SER A 31 -9.50 43.90 -17.71
N ASN A 32 -8.44 43.09 -17.66
CA ASN A 32 -7.99 42.44 -16.40
C ASN A 32 -6.57 42.90 -16.01
N ALA A 33 -6.42 44.17 -15.61
CA ALA A 33 -5.21 44.60 -14.91
C ALA A 33 -5.40 44.40 -13.40
N GLY A 34 -4.54 43.59 -12.78
CA GLY A 34 -4.47 43.36 -11.34
C GLY A 34 -3.30 44.10 -10.71
N ASP A 35 -3.29 44.20 -9.41
CA ASP A 35 -2.15 44.69 -8.66
C ASP A 35 -1.15 43.54 -8.45
N TYR A 36 0.12 43.77 -8.78
CA TYR A 36 1.24 42.82 -8.63
C TYR A 36 2.33 43.45 -7.75
N VAL A 37 2.95 42.60 -6.94
CA VAL A 37 4.19 42.96 -6.22
C VAL A 37 5.36 42.60 -7.10
N VAL A 38 6.19 43.57 -7.41
CA VAL A 38 7.42 43.43 -8.20
C VAL A 38 8.60 43.68 -7.29
N ILE A 39 9.51 42.73 -7.20
CA ILE A 39 10.71 42.77 -6.38
C ILE A 39 11.93 42.85 -7.30
N GLY A 40 12.67 43.94 -7.24
CA GLY A 40 13.92 44.10 -7.98
C GLY A 40 15.08 43.32 -7.39
N GLN A 41 16.14 43.09 -8.16
CA GLN A 41 17.39 42.48 -7.72
C GLN A 41 18.07 43.26 -6.59
N ASP A 42 17.86 44.57 -6.54
CA ASP A 42 18.36 45.49 -5.49
C ASP A 42 17.56 45.42 -4.18
N GLY A 43 16.51 44.53 -4.14
CA GLY A 43 15.61 44.41 -3.00
C GLY A 43 14.51 45.49 -2.96
N SER A 44 14.38 46.32 -3.99
CA SER A 44 13.26 47.26 -4.12
C SER A 44 11.94 46.51 -4.28
N VAL A 45 10.88 47.00 -3.65
CA VAL A 45 9.54 46.40 -3.70
C VAL A 45 8.56 47.46 -4.18
N GLU A 46 7.84 47.17 -5.24
CA GLU A 46 6.81 48.03 -5.78
C GLU A 46 5.51 47.24 -6.01
N VAL A 47 4.38 47.91 -5.73
CA VAL A 47 3.07 47.39 -6.16
C VAL A 47 2.71 48.10 -7.47
N GLN A 48 2.60 47.33 -8.54
CA GLN A 48 2.27 47.84 -9.87
C GLN A 48 0.96 47.23 -10.36
N ARG A 49 0.12 48.08 -10.97
CA ARG A 49 -1.07 47.62 -11.64
C ARG A 49 -0.73 47.17 -13.05
N LEU A 50 -0.67 45.87 -13.26
CA LEU A 50 -0.23 45.25 -14.50
C LEU A 50 -1.33 44.37 -15.08
N THR A 51 -1.36 44.29 -16.40
CA THR A 51 -2.04 43.14 -17.04
C THR A 51 -1.20 41.90 -16.79
N THR A 52 -1.82 40.73 -16.82
CA THR A 52 -1.13 39.45 -16.68
C THR A 52 0.04 39.28 -17.67
N ALA A 53 -0.13 39.77 -18.92
CA ALA A 53 0.93 39.77 -19.92
C ALA A 53 2.13 40.64 -19.54
N GLN A 54 1.89 41.81 -18.89
CA GLN A 54 2.96 42.69 -18.39
C GLN A 54 3.66 42.07 -17.19
N ALA A 55 2.94 41.47 -16.26
CA ALA A 55 3.53 40.80 -15.11
C ALA A 55 4.42 39.60 -15.54
N ILE A 56 3.98 38.83 -16.53
CA ILE A 56 4.75 37.73 -17.14
C ILE A 56 6.03 38.27 -17.80
N GLY A 57 5.91 39.39 -18.56
CA GLY A 57 7.05 40.05 -19.19
C GLY A 57 8.11 40.49 -18.16
N LEU A 58 7.68 41.07 -17.03
CA LEU A 58 8.56 41.44 -15.94
C LEU A 58 9.18 40.28 -15.23
N GLY A 59 8.46 39.13 -15.08
CA GLY A 59 9.00 37.90 -14.51
C GLY A 59 10.13 37.27 -15.34
N ALA A 60 10.23 37.64 -16.63
CA ALA A 60 11.32 37.23 -17.53
C ALA A 60 12.52 38.22 -17.55
N ASP A 61 12.41 39.37 -16.88
CA ASP A 61 13.44 40.41 -16.82
C ASP A 61 14.56 40.00 -15.84
N SER A 62 15.82 40.14 -16.28
CA SER A 62 16.99 39.81 -15.46
C SER A 62 17.16 40.74 -14.24
N ASP A 63 16.59 41.94 -14.26
CA ASP A 63 16.69 42.91 -13.18
C ASP A 63 15.56 42.76 -12.15
N ILE A 64 14.61 41.86 -12.39
CA ILE A 64 13.51 41.54 -11.49
C ILE A 64 13.76 40.22 -10.78
N ARG A 65 13.68 40.23 -9.48
CA ARG A 65 13.84 39.05 -8.61
C ARG A 65 12.55 38.25 -8.52
N MET A 66 11.41 38.92 -8.49
CA MET A 66 10.10 38.28 -8.31
C MET A 66 8.97 39.20 -8.79
N VAL A 67 7.93 38.56 -9.36
CA VAL A 67 6.63 39.21 -9.63
C VAL A 67 5.54 38.27 -9.11
N ALA A 68 4.64 38.79 -8.28
CA ALA A 68 3.53 38.00 -7.71
C ALA A 68 2.22 38.81 -7.72
N PRO A 69 1.05 38.19 -7.95
CA PRO A 69 -0.25 38.82 -7.80
C PRO A 69 -0.47 39.31 -6.37
N ASN A 70 -0.93 40.53 -6.21
CA ASN A 70 -1.23 41.12 -4.90
C ASN A 70 -2.63 40.72 -4.43
N LYS A 71 -2.85 39.43 -4.18
CA LYS A 71 -4.17 38.92 -3.79
C LYS A 71 -4.51 39.12 -2.29
N SER A 72 -3.56 39.51 -1.44
CA SER A 72 -3.74 39.47 0.02
C SER A 72 -3.13 40.66 0.78
N ILE A 73 -2.66 41.70 0.13
CA ILE A 73 -2.01 42.83 0.84
C ILE A 73 -3.07 43.82 1.27
N GLN A 74 -3.61 43.67 2.47
CA GLN A 74 -4.04 44.82 3.24
C GLN A 74 -2.77 45.43 3.84
N LEU A 75 -2.29 46.53 3.23
CA LEU A 75 -1.21 47.33 3.78
C LEU A 75 -1.67 47.91 5.12
N ASN A 76 -1.34 47.25 6.20
CA ASN A 76 -1.24 47.92 7.48
C ASN A 76 0.11 48.69 7.45
N GLU A 77 0.09 50.01 7.50
CA GLU A 77 1.20 50.92 7.27
C GLU A 77 2.41 50.82 8.23
N THR A 78 2.62 49.66 8.89
CA THR A 78 3.69 49.47 9.90
C THR A 78 4.57 48.23 9.71
N SER A 79 4.40 47.47 8.62
CA SER A 79 5.26 46.27 8.38
C SER A 79 6.15 46.51 7.15
N THR A 80 7.46 46.39 7.36
CA THR A 80 8.49 46.43 6.29
C THR A 80 8.69 45.06 5.64
N ASP A 81 7.82 44.08 5.94
CA ASP A 81 7.97 42.72 5.48
C ASP A 81 7.20 42.45 4.17
N ASN A 82 7.88 41.87 3.20
CA ASN A 82 7.33 41.50 1.90
C ASN A 82 6.51 40.21 2.05
N VAL A 83 5.19 40.30 2.04
CA VAL A 83 4.30 39.14 2.19
C VAL A 83 3.77 38.70 0.82
N LEU A 84 4.08 37.50 0.39
CA LEU A 84 3.65 36.92 -0.90
C LEU A 84 2.37 36.09 -0.80
N GLY A 85 1.84 35.84 0.41
CA GLY A 85 0.66 35.03 0.63
C GLY A 85 0.87 33.53 0.29
N LEU A 86 2.12 33.04 0.40
CA LEU A 86 2.47 31.63 0.22
C LEU A 86 2.40 30.86 1.53
N ASP A 87 1.62 31.32 2.48
CA ASP A 87 1.47 30.66 3.78
C ASP A 87 0.92 29.24 3.64
N ALA A 88 1.39 28.38 4.52
CA ALA A 88 0.80 27.05 4.68
C ALA A 88 -0.63 27.18 5.25
N PRO A 89 -1.58 26.31 4.86
CA PRO A 89 -2.91 26.30 5.44
C PRO A 89 -2.85 26.10 6.96
N ALA A 90 -3.74 26.75 7.71
CA ALA A 90 -3.79 26.61 9.16
C ALA A 90 -4.03 25.15 9.54
N GLY A 91 -3.24 24.63 10.49
CA GLY A 91 -3.31 23.24 10.94
C GLY A 91 -2.51 22.23 10.10
N SER A 92 -1.80 22.67 9.05
CA SER A 92 -0.92 21.80 8.27
C SER A 92 0.31 21.40 9.08
N GLN A 93 0.86 20.22 8.75
CA GLN A 93 2.10 19.69 9.32
C GLN A 93 3.25 19.80 8.32
N VAL A 94 4.49 19.83 8.83
CA VAL A 94 5.69 19.75 7.98
C VAL A 94 5.64 18.52 7.10
N GLY A 95 5.85 18.72 5.80
CA GLY A 95 5.78 17.67 4.78
C GLY A 95 4.40 17.44 4.18
N ASP A 96 3.33 18.01 4.74
CA ASP A 96 2.01 17.94 4.13
C ASP A 96 2.02 18.60 2.76
N VAL A 97 1.32 18.00 1.81
CA VAL A 97 1.07 18.61 0.51
C VAL A 97 0.04 19.72 0.67
N ILE A 98 0.34 20.90 0.14
CA ILE A 98 -0.66 21.99 0.05
C ILE A 98 -1.60 21.65 -1.11
N PRO A 99 -2.88 21.37 -0.84
CA PRO A 99 -3.79 20.86 -1.86
C PRO A 99 -3.93 21.80 -3.06
N GLY A 100 -3.72 21.25 -4.26
CA GLY A 100 -3.84 21.99 -5.51
C GLY A 100 -2.65 22.88 -5.87
N ARG A 101 -1.72 23.13 -4.94
CA ARG A 101 -0.57 24.01 -5.17
C ARG A 101 0.65 23.22 -5.66
N TYR A 102 1.28 23.71 -6.73
CA TYR A 102 2.44 23.08 -7.36
C TYR A 102 3.55 24.10 -7.63
N ILE A 103 4.79 23.62 -7.51
CA ILE A 103 5.98 24.33 -7.97
C ILE A 103 6.36 23.75 -9.33
N VAL A 104 6.46 24.61 -10.34
CA VAL A 104 6.79 24.21 -11.72
C VAL A 104 8.12 24.83 -12.12
N GLN A 105 9.10 23.97 -12.44
CA GLN A 105 10.42 24.39 -12.86
C GLN A 105 10.59 24.23 -14.39
N PHE A 106 11.22 25.21 -15.02
CA PHE A 106 11.47 25.25 -16.47
C PHE A 106 12.95 25.33 -16.81
N THR A 107 13.28 24.96 -18.04
CA THR A 107 14.64 25.03 -18.58
C THR A 107 15.15 26.48 -18.68
N SER A 108 14.26 27.47 -18.77
CA SER A 108 14.61 28.89 -18.86
C SER A 108 13.48 29.80 -18.35
N ARG A 109 13.84 31.05 -18.00
CA ARG A 109 12.86 32.11 -17.63
C ARG A 109 11.84 32.35 -18.73
N THR A 110 12.29 32.40 -19.99
CA THR A 110 11.40 32.59 -21.13
C THR A 110 10.38 31.48 -21.27
N ALA A 111 10.82 30.21 -21.08
CA ALA A 111 9.91 29.05 -21.10
C ALA A 111 8.89 29.13 -19.96
N SER A 112 9.31 29.52 -18.76
CA SER A 112 8.42 29.74 -17.61
C SER A 112 7.39 30.85 -17.90
N ALA A 113 7.83 32.00 -18.45
CA ALA A 113 6.95 33.10 -18.79
C ALA A 113 5.92 32.75 -19.88
N VAL A 114 6.33 31.95 -20.89
CA VAL A 114 5.42 31.49 -21.97
C VAL A 114 4.37 30.54 -21.42
N ALA A 115 4.76 29.57 -20.59
CA ALA A 115 3.83 28.64 -19.97
C ALA A 115 2.85 29.33 -19.01
N ALA A 116 3.35 30.33 -18.27
CA ALA A 116 2.54 31.11 -17.36
C ALA A 116 1.44 31.94 -18.05
N ALA A 117 1.59 32.24 -19.33
CA ALA A 117 0.60 33.05 -20.08
C ALA A 117 -0.80 32.42 -20.12
N SER A 118 -0.88 31.08 -20.12
CA SER A 118 -2.16 30.35 -20.11
C SER A 118 -2.71 30.10 -18.71
N LEU A 119 -1.91 30.29 -17.66
CA LEU A 119 -2.22 29.94 -16.27
C LEU A 119 -2.29 31.17 -15.34
N ALA A 120 -2.30 32.35 -15.91
CA ALA A 120 -2.04 33.60 -15.22
C ALA A 120 -2.92 33.93 -14.00
N GLU A 121 -4.16 33.41 -13.98
CA GLU A 121 -5.06 33.61 -12.82
C GLU A 121 -4.73 32.69 -11.63
N ASN A 122 -3.98 31.61 -11.87
CA ASN A 122 -3.68 30.55 -10.90
C ASN A 122 -2.27 30.72 -10.30
N ILE A 123 -1.42 31.60 -10.86
CA ILE A 123 -0.04 31.78 -10.41
C ILE A 123 0.01 32.65 -9.16
N SER A 124 0.62 32.13 -8.11
CA SER A 124 0.82 32.84 -6.84
C SER A 124 2.14 33.60 -6.80
N ALA A 125 3.21 33.06 -7.39
CA ALA A 125 4.51 33.74 -7.46
C ALA A 125 5.40 33.19 -8.59
N PHE A 126 6.39 34.03 -9.05
CA PHE A 126 7.46 33.62 -9.96
C PHE A 126 8.79 33.53 -9.25
N PHE A 127 9.59 32.55 -9.59
CA PHE A 127 10.98 32.39 -9.16
C PHE A 127 11.90 32.54 -10.37
N THR A 128 12.84 33.47 -10.28
CA THR A 128 13.73 33.81 -11.42
C THR A 128 15.21 33.70 -11.10
N ASN A 129 15.58 33.59 -9.81
CA ASN A 129 16.97 33.60 -9.37
C ASN A 129 17.40 32.26 -8.77
N SER A 130 16.50 31.58 -8.04
CA SER A 130 16.75 30.22 -7.45
C SER A 130 16.44 29.13 -8.44
N VAL A 131 15.26 29.21 -9.04
CA VAL A 131 14.76 28.31 -10.09
C VAL A 131 14.09 29.14 -11.18
N ASN A 132 14.07 28.64 -12.42
CA ASN A 132 13.28 29.28 -13.48
C ASN A 132 11.88 28.70 -13.43
N GLY A 133 10.99 29.29 -12.64
CA GLY A 133 9.70 28.67 -12.40
C GLY A 133 8.66 29.58 -11.78
N PHE A 134 7.55 28.97 -11.39
CA PHE A 134 6.48 29.61 -10.65
C PHE A 134 5.81 28.62 -9.70
N VAL A 135 5.07 29.16 -8.73
CA VAL A 135 4.12 28.39 -7.93
C VAL A 135 2.71 28.78 -8.34
N ALA A 136 1.84 27.77 -8.51
CA ALA A 136 0.46 27.97 -8.95
C ALA A 136 -0.49 26.95 -8.34
N ASP A 137 -1.78 27.34 -8.22
CA ASP A 137 -2.86 26.40 -7.91
C ASP A 137 -3.35 25.78 -9.23
N LEU A 138 -3.08 24.48 -9.42
CA LEU A 138 -3.31 23.77 -10.68
C LEU A 138 -4.32 22.62 -10.53
N SER A 139 -5.20 22.49 -11.50
CA SER A 139 -6.04 21.31 -11.67
C SER A 139 -5.23 20.10 -12.19
N PRO A 140 -5.73 18.87 -12.04
CA PRO A 140 -5.06 17.68 -12.60
C PRO A 140 -4.85 17.74 -14.13
N GLU A 141 -5.73 18.45 -14.87
CA GLU A 141 -5.63 18.62 -16.31
C GLU A 141 -4.47 19.57 -16.66
N GLU A 142 -4.36 20.70 -15.96
CA GLU A 142 -3.26 21.67 -16.13
C GLU A 142 -1.91 21.06 -15.76
N VAL A 143 -1.85 20.22 -14.72
CA VAL A 143 -0.64 19.45 -14.38
C VAL A 143 -0.25 18.50 -15.52
N ALA A 144 -1.20 17.80 -16.12
CA ALA A 144 -0.94 16.89 -17.23
C ALA A 144 -0.44 17.63 -18.47
N ASP A 145 -1.01 18.80 -18.79
CA ASP A 145 -0.60 19.65 -19.91
C ASP A 145 0.83 20.18 -19.70
N LEU A 146 1.15 20.60 -18.49
CA LEU A 146 2.51 21.03 -18.15
C LEU A 146 3.52 19.90 -18.20
N GLN A 147 3.14 18.68 -17.78
CA GLN A 147 4.01 17.50 -17.89
C GLN A 147 4.33 17.13 -19.34
N ALA A 148 3.43 17.43 -20.28
CA ALA A 148 3.66 17.23 -21.71
C ALA A 148 4.56 18.33 -22.34
N ASN A 149 4.84 19.41 -21.65
CA ASN A 149 5.65 20.52 -22.18
C ASN A 149 7.15 20.19 -22.09
N PRO A 150 7.88 20.13 -23.23
CA PRO A 150 9.31 19.75 -23.24
C PRO A 150 10.24 20.75 -22.53
N ASN A 151 9.76 21.93 -22.19
CA ASN A 151 10.53 22.93 -21.46
C ASN A 151 10.33 22.84 -19.93
N VAL A 152 9.42 22.00 -19.45
CA VAL A 152 9.26 21.74 -18.01
C VAL A 152 10.34 20.75 -17.57
N VAL A 153 11.06 21.13 -16.53
CA VAL A 153 12.10 20.28 -15.89
C VAL A 153 11.47 19.39 -14.85
N GLU A 154 10.59 19.99 -14.01
CA GLU A 154 9.94 19.30 -12.89
C GLU A 154 8.63 19.99 -12.51
N ILE A 155 7.67 19.20 -12.04
CA ILE A 155 6.45 19.67 -11.38
C ILE A 155 6.34 18.89 -10.08
N GLU A 156 6.41 19.60 -8.96
CA GLU A 156 6.24 18.98 -7.66
C GLU A 156 5.10 19.64 -6.88
N PRO A 157 4.35 18.88 -6.08
CA PRO A 157 3.39 19.46 -5.15
C PRO A 157 4.13 20.37 -4.15
N ASP A 158 3.61 21.57 -3.92
CA ASP A 158 4.11 22.43 -2.85
C ASP A 158 3.84 21.80 -1.49
N ARG A 159 4.81 21.91 -0.57
CA ARG A 159 4.75 21.25 0.74
C ARG A 159 5.02 22.23 1.87
N VAL A 160 4.38 21.94 3.00
CA VAL A 160 4.59 22.67 4.25
C VAL A 160 6.02 22.45 4.74
N VAL A 161 6.73 23.53 5.00
CA VAL A 161 8.04 23.56 5.67
C VAL A 161 7.89 24.22 7.03
N GLY A 162 8.66 23.78 8.01
CA GLY A 162 8.56 24.29 9.38
C GLY A 162 9.85 24.14 10.15
N VAL A 163 9.87 24.73 11.32
CA VAL A 163 10.98 24.57 12.28
C VAL A 163 10.69 23.36 13.15
N ASP A 164 11.53 22.33 13.05
CA ASP A 164 11.46 21.15 13.90
C ASP A 164 12.15 21.36 15.23
N THR A 165 11.64 20.75 16.29
CA THR A 165 12.29 20.74 17.61
C THR A 165 13.08 19.46 17.77
N ASP A 166 14.39 19.59 17.99
CA ASP A 166 15.29 18.46 18.22
C ASP A 166 15.50 18.23 19.72
N GLN A 167 15.25 17.02 20.20
CA GLN A 167 15.74 16.54 21.47
C GLN A 167 17.05 15.79 21.27
N ALA A 168 18.20 16.43 21.51
CA ALA A 168 19.49 15.76 21.46
C ALA A 168 19.64 14.71 22.57
N GLY A 169 20.33 13.60 22.30
CA GLY A 169 20.52 12.50 23.25
C GLY A 169 19.21 11.77 23.58
N ALA A 170 18.27 11.73 22.67
CA ALA A 170 16.99 11.06 22.85
C ALA A 170 17.16 9.57 23.16
N PRO A 171 16.25 8.98 23.98
CA PRO A 171 16.17 7.53 24.13
C PRO A 171 16.05 6.87 22.75
N TRP A 172 16.68 5.72 22.57
CA TRP A 172 16.79 5.06 21.27
C TRP A 172 15.43 4.78 20.60
N GLY A 173 14.38 4.56 21.38
CA GLY A 173 13.03 4.32 20.87
C GLY A 173 12.46 5.57 20.19
N LEU A 174 12.66 6.75 20.78
CA LEU A 174 12.26 8.03 20.21
C LEU A 174 13.07 8.35 18.94
N ASP A 175 14.41 8.25 19.04
CA ASP A 175 15.37 8.41 17.95
C ASP A 175 15.13 7.42 16.78
N ARG A 176 14.45 6.30 17.01
CA ARG A 176 14.14 5.35 15.93
C ARG A 176 12.83 5.67 15.20
N ILE A 177 11.84 6.19 15.89
CA ILE A 177 10.51 6.38 15.29
C ILE A 177 10.38 7.67 14.46
N ASP A 178 11.28 8.63 14.60
CA ASP A 178 11.31 9.86 13.77
C ASP A 178 12.17 9.72 12.51
N GLN A 179 12.74 8.53 12.29
CA GLN A 179 13.58 8.20 11.15
C GLN A 179 13.04 6.99 10.39
N ARG A 180 13.21 7.01 9.07
CA ARG A 180 12.76 5.89 8.21
C ARG A 180 13.72 4.70 8.27
N PHE A 181 15.03 4.97 8.38
CA PHE A 181 16.07 3.95 8.26
C PHE A 181 17.16 4.13 9.33
N ASN A 182 17.84 3.02 9.67
CA ASN A 182 19.10 3.06 10.41
C ASN A 182 20.28 3.50 9.49
N PRO A 183 21.37 4.13 10.00
CA PRO A 183 21.63 4.38 11.42
C PRO A 183 20.83 5.56 11.97
N ARG A 184 20.55 5.54 13.28
CA ARG A 184 19.93 6.63 14.05
C ARG A 184 20.92 7.77 14.22
N ASP A 185 20.39 9.02 14.34
CA ASP A 185 21.22 10.24 14.45
C ASP A 185 21.41 10.76 15.87
N GLY A 186 20.81 10.09 16.88
CA GLY A 186 20.90 10.45 18.28
C GLY A 186 19.96 11.56 18.72
N LYS A 187 18.97 11.89 17.92
CA LYS A 187 17.99 12.93 18.18
C LYS A 187 16.57 12.36 18.13
N TYR A 188 15.62 13.12 18.62
CA TYR A 188 14.20 12.96 18.36
C TYR A 188 13.66 14.29 17.86
N THR A 189 13.30 14.31 16.58
CA THR A 189 12.77 15.48 15.87
C THR A 189 11.25 15.43 15.86
N TYR A 190 10.61 16.51 16.32
CA TYR A 190 9.15 16.61 16.39
C TYR A 190 8.66 18.03 16.21
N THR A 191 7.49 18.18 15.57
CA THR A 191 6.77 19.44 15.41
C THR A 191 5.60 19.54 16.39
N ASN A 192 4.96 18.42 16.68
CA ASN A 192 3.83 18.30 17.59
C ASN A 192 4.26 17.71 18.93
N THR A 193 3.53 18.04 19.97
CA THR A 193 3.80 17.60 21.34
C THR A 193 2.64 16.83 21.98
N GLY A 194 1.52 16.66 21.27
CA GLY A 194 0.28 16.05 21.78
C GLY A 194 -0.57 17.03 22.60
N GLU A 195 -0.38 18.33 22.46
CA GLU A 195 -1.14 19.36 23.15
C GLU A 195 -2.65 19.19 22.92
N ALA A 196 -3.44 19.41 23.98
CA ALA A 196 -4.90 19.24 24.02
C ALA A 196 -5.42 17.81 23.76
N VAL A 197 -4.55 16.79 23.60
CA VAL A 197 -4.94 15.39 23.46
C VAL A 197 -4.97 14.71 24.82
N THR A 198 -6.03 13.94 25.10
CA THR A 198 -6.14 13.11 26.30
C THR A 198 -5.63 11.70 26.03
N ALA A 199 -4.63 11.25 26.81
CA ALA A 199 -4.11 9.89 26.79
C ALA A 199 -4.55 9.12 28.04
N TYR A 200 -5.46 8.17 27.85
CA TYR A 200 -5.89 7.24 28.89
C TYR A 200 -4.88 6.11 29.02
N ILE A 201 -4.34 5.88 30.22
CA ILE A 201 -3.39 4.81 30.52
C ILE A 201 -4.10 3.73 31.33
N ILE A 202 -4.54 2.67 30.66
CA ILE A 202 -5.29 1.54 31.25
C ILE A 202 -4.26 0.49 31.69
N ASP A 203 -3.83 0.57 32.96
CA ASP A 203 -2.66 -0.17 33.46
C ASP A 203 -2.65 -0.28 34.99
N THR A 204 -1.47 -0.23 35.65
CA THR A 204 -1.28 -0.27 37.09
C THR A 204 -1.44 1.08 37.81
N GLY A 205 -1.81 2.14 37.07
CA GLY A 205 -1.90 3.52 37.53
C GLY A 205 -0.74 4.39 37.05
N ILE A 206 -0.64 5.62 37.59
CA ILE A 206 0.46 6.56 37.29
C ILE A 206 0.94 7.19 38.61
N LEU A 207 2.25 7.28 38.81
CA LEU A 207 2.84 8.12 39.88
C LEU A 207 2.72 9.59 39.47
N SER A 208 1.60 10.23 39.82
CA SER A 208 1.23 11.59 39.35
C SER A 208 2.22 12.68 39.79
N THR A 209 3.01 12.42 40.85
CA THR A 209 4.04 13.34 41.36
C THR A 209 5.38 13.22 40.60
N HIS A 210 5.50 12.31 39.62
CA HIS A 210 6.73 12.16 38.86
C HIS A 210 7.01 13.41 38.01
N THR A 211 8.25 13.89 38.01
CA THR A 211 8.66 15.14 37.35
C THR A 211 8.43 15.14 35.83
N GLU A 212 8.46 13.96 35.21
CA GLU A 212 8.14 13.78 33.78
C GLU A 212 6.69 14.17 33.41
N PHE A 213 5.78 14.26 34.42
CA PHE A 213 4.36 14.51 34.17
C PHE A 213 3.83 15.81 34.78
N THR A 214 4.71 16.65 35.30
CA THR A 214 4.34 17.85 36.08
C THR A 214 3.16 18.60 35.47
N GLY A 215 2.04 18.70 36.22
CA GLY A 215 0.84 19.42 35.83
C GLY A 215 -0.04 18.77 34.75
N ARG A 216 0.32 17.56 34.25
CA ARG A 216 -0.39 16.90 33.13
C ARG A 216 -1.15 15.63 33.48
N VAL A 217 -1.10 15.15 34.72
CA VAL A 217 -1.89 14.01 35.18
C VAL A 217 -3.20 14.50 35.77
N ARG A 218 -4.31 14.08 35.18
CA ARG A 218 -5.68 14.39 35.62
C ARG A 218 -6.19 13.31 36.58
N SER A 219 -7.34 13.59 37.25
CA SER A 219 -8.05 12.58 38.02
C SER A 219 -8.41 11.39 37.14
N GLY A 220 -8.24 10.19 37.63
CA GLY A 220 -8.47 8.95 36.91
C GLY A 220 -9.44 8.01 37.65
N PHE A 221 -9.37 6.72 37.30
CA PHE A 221 -10.22 5.65 37.80
C PHE A 221 -9.38 4.52 38.44
N THR A 222 -9.98 3.79 39.37
CA THR A 222 -9.43 2.49 39.78
C THR A 222 -10.53 1.44 39.92
N ALA A 223 -10.26 0.25 39.40
CA ALA A 223 -11.02 -0.98 39.64
C ALA A 223 -10.46 -1.79 40.83
N ILE A 224 -9.38 -1.33 41.46
CA ILE A 224 -8.65 -2.05 42.53
C ILE A 224 -8.99 -1.46 43.89
N SER A 225 -9.46 -2.30 44.81
CA SER A 225 -9.90 -1.91 46.17
C SER A 225 -8.79 -2.06 47.20
N ASP A 226 -7.63 -1.38 47.02
CA ASP A 226 -6.49 -1.44 47.91
C ASP A 226 -6.14 -0.10 48.60
N GLY A 227 -6.97 0.92 48.36
CA GLY A 227 -6.81 2.24 48.98
C GLY A 227 -5.80 3.16 48.29
N ALA A 228 -5.05 2.69 47.27
CA ALA A 228 -4.08 3.50 46.52
C ALA A 228 -4.71 4.38 45.43
N GLY A 229 -6.02 4.25 45.17
CA GLY A 229 -6.72 4.98 44.12
C GLY A 229 -6.12 4.67 42.73
N SER A 230 -5.97 5.69 41.90
CA SER A 230 -5.35 5.56 40.57
C SER A 230 -3.82 5.72 40.58
N ASN A 231 -3.18 5.84 41.78
CA ASN A 231 -1.74 5.94 41.90
C ASN A 231 -1.07 4.59 41.63
N ASP A 232 0.10 4.62 40.99
CA ASP A 232 0.87 3.43 40.66
C ASP A 232 1.72 2.93 41.86
N CYS A 233 1.62 1.65 42.14
CA CYS A 233 2.42 0.95 43.15
C CYS A 233 3.23 -0.24 42.58
N HIS A 234 3.12 -0.48 41.27
CA HIS A 234 3.88 -1.50 40.55
C HIS A 234 5.02 -0.89 39.71
N GLY A 235 4.75 0.23 39.05
CA GLY A 235 5.69 0.97 38.20
C GLY A 235 5.51 0.75 36.68
N HIS A 236 4.74 -0.26 36.26
CA HIS A 236 4.53 -0.55 34.84
C HIS A 236 3.72 0.56 34.18
N GLY A 237 2.60 0.99 34.75
CA GLY A 237 1.77 2.06 34.18
C GLY A 237 2.48 3.41 34.15
N THR A 238 3.32 3.72 35.15
CA THR A 238 4.16 4.93 35.14
C THR A 238 5.20 4.88 34.01
N HIS A 239 5.80 3.70 33.77
CA HIS A 239 6.74 3.50 32.67
C HIS A 239 6.05 3.69 31.30
N VAL A 240 4.89 3.11 31.14
CA VAL A 240 4.04 3.25 29.95
C VAL A 240 3.64 4.71 29.73
N ALA A 241 3.13 5.40 30.76
CA ALA A 241 2.78 6.82 30.70
C ALA A 241 3.98 7.69 30.32
N GLY A 242 5.17 7.37 30.83
CA GLY A 242 6.41 8.05 30.49
C GLY A 242 6.77 7.94 29.01
N THR A 243 6.54 6.76 28.42
CA THR A 243 6.78 6.54 26.99
C THR A 243 5.73 7.22 26.11
N VAL A 244 4.46 7.30 26.56
CA VAL A 244 3.44 8.10 25.83
C VAL A 244 3.76 9.58 25.87
N ALA A 245 3.95 10.14 27.10
CA ALA A 245 3.89 11.59 27.31
C ALA A 245 4.88 12.14 28.34
N GLY A 246 5.95 11.43 28.70
CA GLY A 246 7.02 11.98 29.53
C GLY A 246 7.74 13.14 28.84
N THR A 247 8.17 14.14 29.61
CA THR A 247 8.90 15.30 29.07
C THR A 247 10.21 14.85 28.39
N THR A 248 10.94 13.90 28.99
CA THR A 248 12.20 13.35 28.44
C THR A 248 11.97 12.10 27.62
N TYR A 249 11.13 11.17 28.13
CA TYR A 249 10.99 9.82 27.55
C TYR A 249 9.80 9.67 26.63
N GLY A 250 8.91 10.67 26.58
CA GLY A 250 7.64 10.60 25.89
C GLY A 250 7.70 11.05 24.44
N VAL A 251 6.90 10.39 23.61
CA VAL A 251 6.64 10.76 22.24
C VAL A 251 5.84 12.07 22.17
N ALA A 252 4.72 12.15 22.89
CA ALA A 252 3.78 13.27 22.92
C ALA A 252 3.94 14.10 24.20
N LYS A 253 4.97 14.92 24.25
CA LYS A 253 5.54 15.53 25.46
C LYS A 253 4.60 16.42 26.28
N THR A 254 3.48 16.91 25.70
CA THR A 254 2.51 17.77 26.39
C THR A 254 1.11 17.17 26.50
N ALA A 255 0.90 15.94 26.03
CA ALA A 255 -0.39 15.26 26.14
C ALA A 255 -0.84 15.13 27.61
N GLN A 256 -2.17 15.22 27.81
CA GLN A 256 -2.78 15.07 29.14
C GLN A 256 -2.91 13.58 29.47
N LEU A 257 -2.49 13.17 30.63
CA LEU A 257 -2.52 11.79 31.10
C LEU A 257 -3.68 11.54 32.05
N VAL A 258 -4.43 10.47 31.82
CA VAL A 258 -5.52 10.01 32.70
C VAL A 258 -5.24 8.57 33.15
N PRO A 259 -4.88 8.32 34.42
CA PRO A 259 -4.63 6.97 34.92
C PRO A 259 -5.95 6.20 35.07
N ILE A 260 -6.03 5.04 34.43
CA ILE A 260 -7.12 4.07 34.63
C ILE A 260 -6.50 2.80 35.19
N ARG A 261 -6.53 2.69 36.52
CA ARG A 261 -5.87 1.60 37.24
C ARG A 261 -6.78 0.38 37.30
N VAL A 262 -6.43 -0.63 36.51
CA VAL A 262 -7.14 -1.92 36.38
C VAL A 262 -6.27 -3.10 36.84
N LEU A 263 -4.99 -2.86 37.15
CA LEU A 263 -4.04 -3.83 37.66
C LEU A 263 -3.54 -3.43 39.06
N SER A 264 -3.35 -4.42 39.87
CA SER A 264 -2.87 -4.26 41.27
C SER A 264 -1.38 -3.95 41.36
N CYS A 265 -0.85 -3.78 42.58
CA CYS A 265 0.60 -3.63 42.85
C CYS A 265 1.42 -4.87 42.47
N THR A 266 0.79 -6.01 42.19
CA THR A 266 1.45 -7.21 41.69
C THR A 266 1.39 -7.33 40.14
N GLY A 267 0.79 -6.35 39.44
CA GLY A 267 0.67 -6.34 37.98
C GLY A 267 -0.47 -7.19 37.44
N TYR A 268 -1.36 -7.70 38.30
CA TYR A 268 -2.49 -8.54 37.89
C TYR A 268 -3.83 -7.84 38.15
N GLY A 269 -4.81 -8.15 37.28
CA GLY A 269 -6.19 -7.68 37.38
C GLY A 269 -7.16 -8.71 36.82
N SER A 270 -8.43 -8.32 36.65
CA SER A 270 -9.47 -9.15 36.04
C SER A 270 -9.99 -8.56 34.77
N THR A 271 -10.48 -9.39 33.86
CA THR A 271 -11.14 -8.93 32.63
C THR A 271 -12.30 -7.96 32.94
N SER A 272 -13.07 -8.22 33.98
CA SER A 272 -14.16 -7.33 34.43
C SER A 272 -13.65 -5.97 34.91
N GLY A 273 -12.52 -5.94 35.62
CA GLY A 273 -11.87 -4.70 36.05
C GLY A 273 -11.36 -3.88 34.84
N VAL A 274 -10.79 -4.55 33.83
CA VAL A 274 -10.37 -3.89 32.57
C VAL A 274 -11.57 -3.32 31.84
N ILE A 275 -12.66 -4.08 31.72
CA ILE A 275 -13.93 -3.61 31.10
C ILE A 275 -14.48 -2.41 31.85
N ALA A 276 -14.49 -2.44 33.19
CA ALA A 276 -14.95 -1.29 34.00
C ALA A 276 -14.07 -0.04 33.76
N GLY A 277 -12.76 -0.22 33.59
CA GLY A 277 -11.86 0.88 33.21
C GLY A 277 -12.17 1.48 31.83
N ILE A 278 -12.45 0.63 30.84
CA ILE A 278 -12.87 1.06 29.49
C ILE A 278 -14.21 1.79 29.55
N GLU A 279 -15.19 1.26 30.26
CA GLU A 279 -16.50 1.87 30.48
C GLU A 279 -16.37 3.26 31.10
N TRP A 280 -15.50 3.39 32.12
CA TRP A 280 -15.21 4.69 32.72
C TRP A 280 -14.59 5.66 31.73
N ALA A 281 -13.65 5.20 30.88
CA ALA A 281 -13.05 6.04 29.84
C ALA A 281 -14.11 6.57 28.86
N ILE A 282 -15.01 5.72 28.37
CA ILE A 282 -16.13 6.10 27.50
C ILE A 282 -17.04 7.12 28.18
N THR A 283 -17.42 6.87 29.44
CA THR A 283 -18.32 7.75 30.20
C THR A 283 -17.73 9.13 30.46
N ASN A 284 -16.41 9.23 30.58
CA ASN A 284 -15.70 10.48 30.88
C ASN A 284 -15.02 11.13 29.66
N HIS A 285 -15.07 10.48 28.52
CA HIS A 285 -14.65 11.07 27.25
C HIS A 285 -15.71 12.10 26.80
N ILE A 286 -15.23 13.28 26.44
CA ILE A 286 -16.11 14.31 25.86
C ILE A 286 -16.15 14.09 24.36
N ALA A 287 -17.31 13.73 23.84
CA ALA A 287 -17.50 13.44 22.44
C ALA A 287 -16.94 14.55 21.53
N GLY A 288 -16.15 14.16 20.53
CA GLY A 288 -15.49 15.07 19.59
C GLY A 288 -14.19 15.70 20.10
N THR A 289 -13.73 15.37 21.31
CA THR A 289 -12.39 15.77 21.76
C THR A 289 -11.34 14.71 21.39
N PRO A 290 -10.10 15.09 21.06
CA PRO A 290 -9.09 14.13 20.65
C PRO A 290 -8.61 13.27 21.83
N ALA A 291 -8.72 11.94 21.68
CA ALA A 291 -8.37 11.00 22.72
C ALA A 291 -7.71 9.72 22.18
N VAL A 292 -6.73 9.21 22.93
CA VAL A 292 -6.10 7.91 22.73
C VAL A 292 -6.10 7.13 24.05
N ALA A 293 -6.29 5.81 23.99
CA ALA A 293 -6.12 4.94 25.13
C ALA A 293 -5.03 3.90 24.85
N ASN A 294 -4.08 3.76 25.76
CA ASN A 294 -3.05 2.72 25.70
C ASN A 294 -3.38 1.58 26.66
N MET A 295 -3.37 0.35 26.16
CA MET A 295 -3.53 -0.88 26.93
C MET A 295 -2.29 -1.75 26.76
N SER A 296 -1.32 -1.58 27.69
CA SER A 296 -0.10 -2.40 27.74
C SER A 296 -0.30 -3.66 28.57
N LEU A 297 -1.41 -4.36 28.35
CA LEU A 297 -1.83 -5.56 29.09
C LEU A 297 -2.45 -6.59 28.13
N GLY A 298 -2.63 -7.81 28.60
CA GLY A 298 -3.30 -8.84 27.83
C GLY A 298 -3.62 -10.08 28.66
N GLY A 299 -4.53 -10.90 28.12
CA GLY A 299 -4.97 -12.15 28.73
C GLY A 299 -5.41 -13.17 27.69
N GLY A 300 -6.14 -14.20 28.11
CA GLY A 300 -6.79 -15.13 27.20
C GLY A 300 -7.80 -14.42 26.30
N PHE A 301 -8.14 -15.05 25.17
CA PHE A 301 -9.16 -14.53 24.24
C PHE A 301 -10.49 -14.28 24.95
N SER A 302 -11.05 -13.08 24.78
CA SER A 302 -12.30 -12.63 25.40
C SER A 302 -13.12 -11.78 24.42
N THR A 303 -14.22 -12.33 23.95
CA THR A 303 -15.16 -11.60 23.07
C THR A 303 -15.79 -10.40 23.77
N THR A 304 -15.99 -10.48 25.10
CA THR A 304 -16.57 -9.37 25.87
C THR A 304 -15.59 -8.21 26.03
N LEU A 305 -14.30 -8.49 26.25
CA LEU A 305 -13.27 -7.45 26.27
C LEU A 305 -13.12 -6.79 24.90
N ASN A 306 -13.08 -7.58 23.85
CA ASN A 306 -13.03 -7.07 22.47
C ASN A 306 -14.24 -6.16 22.19
N ALA A 307 -15.45 -6.57 22.56
CA ALA A 307 -16.64 -5.75 22.39
C ALA A 307 -16.59 -4.43 23.17
N ALA A 308 -15.99 -4.40 24.38
CA ALA A 308 -15.81 -3.16 25.13
C ALA A 308 -14.84 -2.20 24.41
N ILE A 309 -13.75 -2.72 23.85
CA ILE A 309 -12.79 -1.94 23.06
C ILE A 309 -13.46 -1.37 21.80
N ALA A 310 -14.20 -2.19 21.07
CA ALA A 310 -14.93 -1.72 19.88
C ALA A 310 -15.91 -0.57 20.20
N ARG A 311 -16.53 -0.57 21.40
CA ARG A 311 -17.37 0.54 21.86
C ARG A 311 -16.57 1.81 22.15
N ALA A 312 -15.38 1.69 22.76
CA ALA A 312 -14.51 2.84 22.99
C ALA A 312 -14.04 3.46 21.67
N VAL A 313 -13.75 2.63 20.68
CA VAL A 313 -13.45 3.09 19.31
C VAL A 313 -14.64 3.78 18.66
N ALA A 314 -15.85 3.23 18.83
CA ALA A 314 -17.09 3.84 18.32
C ALA A 314 -17.43 5.17 19.01
N ASP A 315 -17.01 5.37 20.26
CA ASP A 315 -17.12 6.62 21.01
C ASP A 315 -16.13 7.71 20.54
N GLY A 316 -15.08 7.31 19.79
CA GLY A 316 -14.07 8.23 19.26
C GLY A 316 -12.70 8.12 19.93
N ILE A 317 -12.51 7.20 20.87
CA ILE A 317 -11.21 6.96 21.50
C ILE A 317 -10.37 6.02 20.64
N THR A 318 -9.22 6.46 20.15
CA THR A 318 -8.28 5.58 19.43
C THR A 318 -7.63 4.60 20.42
N MET A 319 -7.92 3.31 20.29
CA MET A 319 -7.41 2.27 21.17
C MET A 319 -6.10 1.68 20.63
N VAL A 320 -5.02 1.71 21.42
CA VAL A 320 -3.71 1.15 21.09
C VAL A 320 -3.38 0.06 22.09
N VAL A 321 -3.06 -1.14 21.61
CA VAL A 321 -2.95 -2.32 22.47
C VAL A 321 -1.66 -3.12 22.20
N ALA A 322 -1.10 -3.73 23.21
CA ALA A 322 0.06 -4.59 23.09
C ALA A 322 -0.29 -5.94 22.45
N ALA A 323 0.52 -6.44 21.51
CA ALA A 323 0.30 -7.72 20.84
C ALA A 323 0.47 -8.96 21.73
N GLY A 324 1.17 -8.82 22.88
CA GLY A 324 1.53 -9.90 23.78
C GLY A 324 2.96 -10.40 23.61
N ASN A 325 3.46 -11.15 24.62
CA ASN A 325 4.89 -11.48 24.77
C ASN A 325 5.16 -12.99 24.81
N SER A 326 4.41 -13.80 24.06
CA SER A 326 4.51 -15.26 24.08
C SER A 326 5.11 -15.85 22.80
N ASN A 327 5.61 -15.01 21.87
CA ASN A 327 6.04 -15.43 20.53
C ASN A 327 4.98 -16.31 19.83
N ALA A 328 3.73 -15.89 19.89
CA ALA A 328 2.56 -16.63 19.40
C ALA A 328 1.71 -15.74 18.48
N ASN A 329 0.68 -16.33 17.87
CA ASN A 329 -0.28 -15.58 17.05
C ASN A 329 -1.10 -14.63 17.94
N ALA A 330 -1.01 -13.32 17.69
CA ALA A 330 -1.72 -12.27 18.41
C ALA A 330 -3.25 -12.41 18.34
N CYS A 331 -3.80 -13.03 17.31
CA CYS A 331 -5.24 -13.26 17.16
C CYS A 331 -5.82 -14.22 18.21
N GLY A 332 -4.98 -14.95 18.95
CA GLY A 332 -5.39 -15.87 20.01
C GLY A 332 -5.57 -15.23 21.41
N VAL A 333 -5.30 -13.94 21.57
CA VAL A 333 -5.33 -13.23 22.86
C VAL A 333 -6.09 -11.91 22.75
N SER A 334 -6.66 -11.44 23.86
CA SER A 334 -7.30 -10.12 23.95
C SER A 334 -6.49 -9.21 24.90
N PRO A 335 -6.40 -7.92 24.57
CA PRO A 335 -7.11 -7.14 23.53
C PRO A 335 -6.56 -7.23 22.12
N ALA A 336 -5.40 -7.86 21.87
CA ALA A 336 -4.69 -7.87 20.60
C ALA A 336 -5.51 -8.44 19.40
N SER A 337 -6.54 -9.23 19.66
CA SER A 337 -7.43 -9.80 18.64
C SER A 337 -8.59 -8.88 18.22
N GLU A 338 -8.72 -7.69 18.82
CA GLU A 338 -9.79 -6.76 18.47
C GLU A 338 -9.42 -5.94 17.21
N PRO A 339 -10.12 -6.12 16.07
CA PRO A 339 -9.68 -5.54 14.80
C PRO A 339 -9.85 -4.01 14.69
N SER A 340 -10.61 -3.38 15.60
CA SER A 340 -10.77 -1.92 15.62
C SER A 340 -9.70 -1.20 16.45
N ALA A 341 -8.89 -1.92 17.22
CA ALA A 341 -7.74 -1.38 17.95
C ALA A 341 -6.47 -1.44 17.08
N ILE A 342 -5.50 -0.58 17.38
CA ILE A 342 -4.15 -0.67 16.79
C ILE A 342 -3.32 -1.62 17.65
N THR A 343 -3.05 -2.81 17.12
CA THR A 343 -2.26 -3.84 17.80
C THR A 343 -0.78 -3.73 17.46
N VAL A 344 0.07 -3.61 18.51
CA VAL A 344 1.47 -3.23 18.38
C VAL A 344 2.41 -4.37 18.77
N GLY A 345 3.23 -4.82 17.81
CA GLY A 345 4.36 -5.72 18.03
C GLY A 345 5.64 -4.97 18.47
N ALA A 346 6.59 -5.68 19.05
CA ALA A 346 7.84 -5.09 19.57
C ALA A 346 9.04 -5.36 18.68
N THR A 347 9.89 -4.32 18.47
CA THR A 347 11.22 -4.47 17.84
C THR A 347 12.34 -4.08 18.82
N GLY A 348 13.55 -4.59 18.53
CA GLY A 348 14.79 -4.13 19.11
C GLY A 348 15.41 -2.97 18.30
N SER A 349 16.55 -2.47 18.79
CA SER A 349 17.27 -1.32 18.19
C SER A 349 17.86 -1.57 16.79
N THR A 350 17.85 -2.80 16.32
CA THR A 350 18.28 -3.22 14.99
C THR A 350 17.11 -3.50 14.05
N ASP A 351 15.90 -3.09 14.42
CA ASP A 351 14.64 -3.35 13.73
C ASP A 351 14.21 -4.84 13.69
N ALA A 352 14.94 -5.74 14.35
CA ALA A 352 14.51 -7.12 14.49
C ALA A 352 13.28 -7.21 15.40
N ARG A 353 12.27 -8.00 15.03
CA ARG A 353 11.16 -8.34 15.93
C ARG A 353 11.74 -8.95 17.18
N ALA A 354 11.30 -8.48 18.34
CA ALA A 354 11.71 -9.05 19.62
C ALA A 354 11.29 -10.52 19.69
N SER A 355 12.20 -11.39 20.18
CA SER A 355 11.96 -12.85 20.20
C SER A 355 10.72 -13.26 21.01
N PHE A 356 10.30 -12.43 21.96
CA PHE A 356 9.08 -12.64 22.74
C PHE A 356 7.82 -12.09 22.05
N SER A 357 7.95 -11.12 21.12
CA SER A 357 6.79 -10.42 20.54
C SER A 357 5.86 -11.38 19.82
N ASN A 358 4.58 -11.30 20.13
CA ASN A 358 3.55 -11.94 19.32
C ASN A 358 3.56 -11.37 17.89
N PHE A 359 3.02 -12.13 16.95
CA PHE A 359 3.00 -11.87 15.51
C PHE A 359 1.65 -12.30 14.89
N GLY A 360 1.50 -12.17 13.60
CA GLY A 360 0.30 -12.61 12.88
C GLY A 360 -0.53 -11.47 12.32
N SER A 361 -1.63 -11.82 11.65
CA SER A 361 -2.49 -10.87 10.93
C SER A 361 -3.24 -9.87 11.81
N CYS A 362 -3.28 -10.11 13.12
CA CYS A 362 -3.86 -9.17 14.08
C CYS A 362 -2.85 -8.13 14.61
N VAL A 363 -1.59 -8.19 14.19
CA VAL A 363 -0.63 -7.10 14.43
C VAL A 363 -0.76 -6.08 13.31
N ASP A 364 -0.90 -4.80 13.63
CA ASP A 364 -1.01 -3.72 12.65
C ASP A 364 0.33 -3.07 12.34
N VAL A 365 1.16 -2.90 13.37
CA VAL A 365 2.42 -2.17 13.29
C VAL A 365 3.40 -2.65 14.36
N PHE A 366 4.69 -2.48 14.12
CA PHE A 366 5.73 -2.68 15.11
C PHE A 366 6.25 -1.34 15.64
N ALA A 367 6.77 -1.35 16.87
CA ALA A 367 7.40 -0.19 17.49
C ALA A 367 8.54 -0.63 18.43
N PRO A 368 9.45 0.28 18.84
CA PRO A 368 10.50 0.02 19.81
C PRO A 368 9.94 -0.57 21.10
N GLY A 369 10.41 -1.78 21.49
CA GLY A 369 9.89 -2.48 22.66
C GLY A 369 10.94 -3.22 23.47
N VAL A 370 12.23 -3.16 23.10
CA VAL A 370 13.32 -3.84 23.84
C VAL A 370 14.22 -2.82 24.51
N SER A 371 14.45 -2.98 25.83
CA SER A 371 15.31 -2.08 26.62
C SER A 371 14.90 -0.61 26.50
N ILE A 372 13.61 -0.35 26.63
CA ILE A 372 13.04 1.00 26.60
C ILE A 372 13.21 1.63 28.00
N THR A 373 13.89 2.76 28.04
CA THR A 373 14.06 3.56 29.26
C THR A 373 12.91 4.54 29.38
N SER A 374 12.23 4.56 30.53
CA SER A 374 11.14 5.49 30.85
C SER A 374 11.02 5.71 32.37
N SER A 375 10.08 6.55 32.80
CA SER A 375 9.78 6.89 34.20
C SER A 375 9.49 5.64 35.03
N TYR A 376 9.83 5.70 36.33
CA TYR A 376 9.53 4.62 37.27
C TYR A 376 9.17 5.16 38.66
N ILE A 377 8.76 4.29 39.60
CA ILE A 377 8.09 4.72 40.85
C ILE A 377 8.96 4.75 42.10
N ARG A 378 10.26 4.41 42.06
CA ARG A 378 11.13 4.39 43.27
C ARG A 378 11.37 5.79 43.83
N SER A 379 11.24 6.81 42.99
CA SER A 379 11.22 8.24 43.34
C SER A 379 10.48 9.05 42.32
N THR A 380 10.28 10.34 42.55
CA THR A 380 9.63 11.27 41.60
C THR A 380 10.48 11.61 40.38
N THR A 381 11.72 11.15 40.32
CA THR A 381 12.66 11.36 39.18
C THR A 381 13.24 10.03 38.67
N ASP A 382 12.74 8.92 39.16
CA ASP A 382 13.30 7.61 38.86
C ASP A 382 12.98 7.15 37.44
N ARG A 383 13.86 6.33 36.92
CA ARG A 383 13.72 5.71 35.57
C ARG A 383 14.23 4.27 35.64
N THR A 384 13.70 3.47 34.72
CA THR A 384 14.17 2.10 34.51
C THR A 384 14.04 1.70 33.06
N SER A 385 14.71 0.61 32.67
CA SER A 385 14.61 0.05 31.34
C SER A 385 13.78 -1.23 31.38
N MET A 386 12.79 -1.34 30.52
CA MET A 386 11.89 -2.50 30.43
C MET A 386 11.80 -2.99 28.99
N SER A 387 11.38 -4.26 28.80
CA SER A 387 11.17 -4.86 27.49
C SER A 387 9.82 -5.54 27.43
N GLY A 388 9.10 -5.38 26.31
CA GLY A 388 7.79 -5.96 26.10
C GLY A 388 7.04 -5.26 24.95
N THR A 389 6.02 -5.89 24.42
CA THR A 389 5.02 -5.20 23.58
C THR A 389 4.30 -4.11 24.36
N SER A 390 4.30 -4.21 25.68
CA SER A 390 3.88 -3.17 26.62
C SER A 390 4.69 -1.86 26.52
N MET A 391 5.93 -1.90 26.03
CA MET A 391 6.77 -0.72 25.79
C MET A 391 6.67 -0.25 24.35
N ALA A 392 6.27 -1.13 23.43
CA ALA A 392 6.03 -0.78 22.03
C ALA A 392 4.70 -0.02 21.84
N SER A 393 3.63 -0.50 22.45
CA SER A 393 2.28 0.10 22.38
C SER A 393 2.28 1.60 22.74
N PRO A 394 2.91 2.07 23.84
CA PRO A 394 2.89 3.48 24.18
C PRO A 394 3.65 4.39 23.21
N HIS A 395 4.64 3.90 22.44
CA HIS A 395 5.22 4.67 21.36
C HIS A 395 4.16 4.99 20.32
N VAL A 396 3.34 4.00 19.92
CA VAL A 396 2.25 4.20 18.95
C VAL A 396 1.16 5.10 19.52
N ALA A 397 0.79 4.95 20.82
CA ALA A 397 -0.17 5.82 21.45
C ALA A 397 0.31 7.29 21.50
N GLY A 398 1.60 7.51 21.71
CA GLY A 398 2.21 8.83 21.58
C GLY A 398 2.13 9.39 20.17
N VAL A 399 2.42 8.59 19.13
CA VAL A 399 2.30 9.01 17.72
C VAL A 399 0.85 9.33 17.38
N VAL A 400 -0.13 8.56 17.88
CA VAL A 400 -1.56 8.89 17.76
C VAL A 400 -1.84 10.27 18.36
N ALA A 401 -1.28 10.58 19.54
CA ALA A 401 -1.50 11.88 20.17
C ALA A 401 -0.87 13.04 19.38
N LEU A 402 0.32 12.84 18.76
CA LEU A 402 0.91 13.83 17.87
C LEU A 402 0.00 14.12 16.66
N TYR A 403 -0.53 13.07 16.03
CA TYR A 403 -1.43 13.20 14.90
C TYR A 403 -2.74 13.92 15.27
N LEU A 404 -3.34 13.54 16.40
CA LEU A 404 -4.60 14.11 16.87
C LEU A 404 -4.49 15.59 17.28
N GLN A 405 -3.31 16.07 17.69
CA GLN A 405 -3.10 17.49 17.95
C GLN A 405 -3.42 18.34 16.73
N SER A 406 -2.98 17.93 15.55
CA SER A 406 -3.23 18.67 14.29
C SER A 406 -4.54 18.24 13.60
N ASN A 407 -5.09 17.11 13.98
CA ASN A 407 -6.31 16.54 13.39
C ASN A 407 -7.33 16.16 14.47
N PRO A 408 -7.80 17.12 15.30
CA PRO A 408 -8.57 16.83 16.51
C PRO A 408 -9.94 16.18 16.24
N SER A 409 -10.46 16.30 15.03
CA SER A 409 -11.73 15.68 14.62
C SER A 409 -11.54 14.34 13.86
N ALA A 410 -10.32 13.85 13.72
CA ALA A 410 -10.07 12.59 13.02
C ALA A 410 -10.67 11.41 13.80
N THR A 411 -11.45 10.58 13.11
CA THR A 411 -12.00 9.36 13.71
C THR A 411 -10.92 8.31 13.92
N PRO A 412 -11.05 7.36 14.86
CA PRO A 412 -10.08 6.29 15.07
C PRO A 412 -9.71 5.52 13.79
N ALA A 413 -10.67 5.31 12.89
CA ALA A 413 -10.41 4.66 11.60
C ALA A 413 -9.51 5.50 10.69
N VAL A 414 -9.69 6.83 10.64
CA VAL A 414 -8.82 7.76 9.89
C VAL A 414 -7.44 7.80 10.53
N VAL A 415 -7.34 7.88 11.86
CA VAL A 415 -6.07 7.82 12.59
C VAL A 415 -5.32 6.55 12.21
N THR A 416 -5.94 5.38 12.37
CA THR A 416 -5.32 4.09 12.06
C THR A 416 -4.85 4.03 10.60
N SER A 417 -5.71 4.37 9.64
CA SER A 417 -5.36 4.30 8.21
C SER A 417 -4.19 5.23 7.86
N THR A 418 -4.18 6.45 8.41
CA THR A 418 -3.11 7.42 8.17
C THR A 418 -1.78 6.97 8.77
N LEU A 419 -1.78 6.53 10.03
CA LEU A 419 -0.56 6.04 10.67
C LEU A 419 0.00 4.79 9.97
N MET A 420 -0.87 3.86 9.56
CA MET A 420 -0.44 2.67 8.82
C MET A 420 0.12 3.00 7.44
N ALA A 421 -0.41 4.00 6.77
CA ALA A 421 0.12 4.50 5.49
C ALA A 421 1.45 5.25 5.67
N ALA A 422 1.59 6.01 6.76
CA ALA A 422 2.81 6.74 7.10
C ALA A 422 3.92 5.85 7.68
N ALA A 423 3.60 4.68 8.24
CA ALA A 423 4.58 3.76 8.82
C ALA A 423 5.66 3.35 7.80
N THR A 424 6.89 3.12 8.28
CA THR A 424 8.01 2.71 7.41
C THR A 424 7.84 1.24 6.99
N PRO A 425 7.64 0.95 5.71
CA PRO A 425 7.43 -0.41 5.26
C PRO A 425 8.75 -1.20 5.13
N ASN A 426 8.67 -2.51 5.31
CA ASN A 426 9.71 -3.49 4.97
C ASN A 426 11.06 -3.33 5.70
N VAL A 427 11.07 -2.69 6.88
CA VAL A 427 12.29 -2.51 7.68
C VAL A 427 12.38 -3.47 8.86
N VAL A 428 11.27 -4.08 9.28
CA VAL A 428 11.28 -5.03 10.39
C VAL A 428 11.89 -6.35 9.95
N LEU A 429 12.96 -6.76 10.62
CA LEU A 429 13.59 -8.05 10.36
C LEU A 429 12.80 -9.16 11.05
N ASP A 430 12.43 -10.18 10.28
CA ASP A 430 11.61 -11.31 10.72
C ASP A 430 10.32 -10.89 11.46
N PRO A 431 9.38 -10.21 10.81
CA PRO A 431 8.15 -9.72 11.46
C PRO A 431 7.25 -10.86 11.96
N GLY A 432 7.52 -12.11 11.59
CA GLY A 432 6.69 -13.27 11.84
C GLY A 432 5.64 -13.51 10.76
N VAL A 433 5.19 -14.76 10.67
CA VAL A 433 4.26 -15.21 9.63
C VAL A 433 2.95 -14.39 9.66
N ALA A 434 2.51 -13.92 8.51
CA ALA A 434 1.29 -13.13 8.30
C ALA A 434 1.25 -11.76 8.99
N SER A 435 2.33 -11.30 9.64
CA SER A 435 2.40 -9.94 10.16
C SER A 435 2.66 -8.93 9.03
N PRO A 436 2.05 -7.73 9.07
CA PRO A 436 2.46 -6.64 8.19
C PRO A 436 3.88 -6.19 8.58
N ASN A 437 4.74 -5.96 7.58
CA ASN A 437 6.09 -5.44 7.84
C ASN A 437 6.06 -3.91 7.82
N ARG A 438 5.71 -3.30 8.95
CA ARG A 438 5.59 -1.85 9.15
C ARG A 438 6.17 -1.46 10.49
N LEU A 439 7.04 -0.46 10.53
CA LEU A 439 7.53 0.17 11.75
C LEU A 439 6.89 1.56 11.91
N ILE A 440 6.40 1.87 13.10
CA ILE A 440 5.78 3.18 13.37
C ILE A 440 6.74 4.33 13.02
N TYR A 441 6.20 5.43 12.50
CA TYR A 441 6.93 6.64 12.16
C TYR A 441 6.20 7.86 12.74
N SER A 442 6.94 8.74 13.42
CA SER A 442 6.40 9.92 14.12
C SER A 442 6.65 11.25 13.42
N GLY A 443 7.39 11.23 12.30
CA GLY A 443 7.67 12.44 11.52
C GLY A 443 6.46 12.89 10.70
N SER A 444 6.62 13.16 9.42
CA SER A 444 5.48 13.53 8.55
C SER A 444 4.46 12.39 8.46
N PHE A 445 3.18 12.69 8.65
CA PHE A 445 2.07 11.75 8.44
C PHE A 445 1.65 11.62 6.96
N ALA A 446 2.40 12.21 6.04
CA ALA A 446 2.30 11.89 4.63
C ALA A 446 2.65 10.41 4.40
N PRO A 447 2.01 9.72 3.46
CA PRO A 447 2.37 8.36 3.11
C PRO A 447 3.87 8.23 2.84
N ALA A 448 4.47 7.12 3.25
CA ALA A 448 5.87 6.87 2.94
C ALA A 448 6.09 6.98 1.42
N PRO A 449 7.20 7.58 0.97
CA PRO A 449 7.51 7.63 -0.46
C PRO A 449 7.41 6.24 -1.08
N ALA A 450 6.73 6.16 -2.21
CA ALA A 450 6.62 4.89 -2.92
C ALA A 450 8.02 4.42 -3.37
N THR A 451 8.21 3.13 -3.36
CA THR A 451 9.43 2.45 -3.83
C THR A 451 9.06 1.44 -4.91
N THR A 452 10.04 0.87 -5.59
CA THR A 452 9.79 -0.21 -6.54
C THR A 452 9.28 -1.46 -5.82
N PRO A 453 8.48 -2.34 -6.50
CA PRO A 453 7.94 -3.55 -5.90
C PRO A 453 9.00 -4.56 -5.47
N SER A 454 8.69 -5.42 -4.51
CA SER A 454 9.49 -6.61 -4.21
C SER A 454 9.36 -7.67 -5.31
N ALA A 455 10.20 -8.72 -5.26
CA ALA A 455 10.19 -9.76 -6.26
C ALA A 455 8.87 -10.57 -6.28
N PRO A 456 8.27 -10.83 -7.45
CA PRO A 456 7.22 -11.83 -7.61
C PRO A 456 7.75 -13.25 -7.31
N THR A 457 6.84 -14.19 -7.06
CA THR A 457 7.21 -15.61 -6.91
C THR A 457 6.63 -16.40 -8.09
N ILE A 458 7.47 -16.99 -8.93
CA ILE A 458 7.02 -17.87 -10.01
C ILE A 458 6.43 -19.15 -9.38
N ALA A 459 5.17 -19.43 -9.67
CA ALA A 459 4.45 -20.60 -9.17
C ALA A 459 4.63 -21.82 -10.07
N THR A 460 4.55 -21.63 -11.40
CA THR A 460 4.71 -22.72 -12.37
C THR A 460 5.39 -22.25 -13.65
N ALA A 461 6.12 -23.17 -14.31
CA ALA A 461 6.64 -23.04 -15.66
C ALA A 461 6.30 -24.34 -16.42
N VAL A 462 5.29 -24.28 -17.29
CA VAL A 462 4.78 -25.46 -17.99
C VAL A 462 5.24 -25.42 -19.44
N SER A 463 6.01 -26.43 -19.85
CA SER A 463 6.50 -26.58 -21.21
C SER A 463 5.40 -27.00 -22.18
N GLY A 464 5.37 -26.39 -23.34
CA GLY A 464 4.51 -26.71 -24.49
C GLY A 464 5.32 -26.83 -25.77
N ASN A 465 4.64 -27.01 -26.91
CA ASN A 465 5.28 -27.00 -28.23
C ASN A 465 5.75 -25.58 -28.57
N ALA A 466 7.06 -25.42 -28.70
CA ALA A 466 7.73 -24.14 -28.96
C ALA A 466 7.26 -23.02 -28.01
N SER A 467 6.89 -23.35 -26.78
CA SER A 467 6.32 -22.41 -25.80
C SER A 467 6.54 -22.83 -24.35
N VAL A 468 6.43 -21.85 -23.44
CA VAL A 468 6.36 -22.06 -22.00
C VAL A 468 5.27 -21.17 -21.42
N LEU A 469 4.33 -21.72 -20.67
CA LEU A 469 3.37 -20.98 -19.85
C LEU A 469 3.95 -20.77 -18.46
N LEU A 470 4.15 -19.50 -18.09
CA LEU A 470 4.52 -19.08 -16.73
C LEU A 470 3.28 -18.60 -15.99
N THR A 471 3.21 -18.95 -14.69
CA THR A 471 2.29 -18.31 -13.74
C THR A 471 3.07 -17.86 -12.51
N TRP A 472 2.66 -16.77 -11.89
CA TRP A 472 3.32 -16.25 -10.69
C TRP A 472 2.31 -15.62 -9.72
N LYS A 473 2.77 -15.43 -8.49
CA LYS A 473 2.08 -14.64 -7.49
C LYS A 473 2.63 -13.22 -7.50
N ALA A 474 1.76 -12.25 -7.30
CA ALA A 474 2.16 -10.86 -7.11
C ALA A 474 3.19 -10.75 -5.96
N PRO A 475 4.05 -9.72 -6.00
CA PRO A 475 5.00 -9.48 -4.91
C PRO A 475 4.30 -9.23 -3.58
N VAL A 476 4.96 -9.59 -2.48
CA VAL A 476 4.45 -9.35 -1.11
C VAL A 476 4.32 -7.87 -0.83
N SER A 477 5.21 -7.03 -1.39
CA SER A 477 5.14 -5.58 -1.32
C SER A 477 5.02 -4.98 -2.71
N ASN A 478 4.03 -4.12 -2.90
CA ASN A 478 3.88 -3.31 -4.11
C ASN A 478 4.72 -2.02 -4.07
N GLY A 479 5.53 -1.82 -3.01
CA GLY A 479 6.32 -0.61 -2.81
C GLY A 479 5.52 0.64 -2.44
N GLY A 480 4.27 0.49 -2.01
CA GLY A 480 3.40 1.64 -1.69
C GLY A 480 2.68 2.26 -2.90
N ALA A 481 2.89 1.75 -4.10
CA ALA A 481 2.19 2.13 -5.32
C ALA A 481 1.61 0.90 -6.03
N ALA A 482 0.48 1.05 -6.72
CA ALA A 482 -0.18 -0.07 -7.41
C ALA A 482 0.73 -0.69 -8.48
N ILE A 483 0.73 -2.02 -8.58
CA ILE A 483 1.40 -2.73 -9.67
C ILE A 483 0.63 -2.43 -10.97
N THR A 484 1.34 -1.88 -11.94
CA THR A 484 0.78 -1.52 -13.26
C THR A 484 0.99 -2.61 -14.31
N SER A 485 2.10 -3.36 -14.20
CA SER A 485 2.44 -4.44 -15.14
C SER A 485 3.53 -5.34 -14.56
N TYR A 486 3.87 -6.38 -15.33
CA TYR A 486 4.99 -7.28 -15.08
C TYR A 486 5.90 -7.33 -16.30
N LEU A 487 7.22 -7.38 -16.06
CA LEU A 487 8.25 -7.65 -17.04
C LEU A 487 8.63 -9.12 -16.91
N VAL A 488 8.36 -9.90 -17.97
CA VAL A 488 8.77 -11.29 -18.07
C VAL A 488 10.03 -11.36 -18.92
N GLU A 489 11.08 -11.95 -18.41
CA GLU A 489 12.36 -12.09 -19.11
C GLU A 489 12.73 -13.55 -19.27
N TYR A 490 13.32 -13.90 -20.42
CA TYR A 490 13.78 -15.25 -20.71
C TYR A 490 15.13 -15.26 -21.46
N SER A 491 15.92 -16.30 -21.22
CA SER A 491 17.31 -16.39 -21.70
C SER A 491 17.72 -17.84 -21.89
N THR A 492 18.58 -18.10 -22.89
CA THR A 492 19.24 -19.42 -23.10
C THR A 492 20.60 -19.52 -22.42
N ASN A 493 21.20 -18.41 -22.00
CA ASN A 493 22.56 -18.36 -21.43
C ASN A 493 22.63 -17.70 -20.04
N GLY A 494 21.51 -17.21 -19.50
CA GLY A 494 21.42 -16.52 -18.20
C GLY A 494 22.06 -15.13 -18.14
N THR A 495 22.61 -14.64 -19.24
CA THR A 495 23.30 -13.33 -19.30
C THR A 495 22.61 -12.34 -20.24
N THR A 496 22.15 -12.79 -21.39
CA THR A 496 21.37 -11.99 -22.35
C THR A 496 19.91 -12.35 -22.24
N TRP A 497 19.08 -11.36 -21.87
CA TRP A 497 17.66 -11.56 -21.61
C TRP A 497 16.81 -10.89 -22.69
N GLN A 498 15.85 -11.64 -23.20
CA GLN A 498 14.72 -11.09 -23.98
C GLN A 498 13.57 -10.82 -23.03
N SER A 499 12.71 -9.85 -23.35
CA SER A 499 11.64 -9.45 -22.42
C SER A 499 10.30 -9.25 -23.14
N MET A 500 9.24 -9.41 -22.37
CA MET A 500 7.87 -9.04 -22.73
C MET A 500 7.12 -8.48 -21.54
N GLY A 501 6.20 -7.53 -21.76
CA GLY A 501 5.33 -6.96 -20.74
C GLY A 501 3.96 -7.64 -20.70
N THR A 502 3.34 -7.70 -19.51
CA THR A 502 1.95 -8.15 -19.33
C THR A 502 1.34 -7.50 -18.09
N THR A 503 0.03 -7.32 -18.05
CA THR A 503 -0.71 -6.88 -16.86
C THR A 503 -1.26 -8.06 -16.03
N ALA A 504 -1.26 -9.28 -16.61
CA ALA A 504 -1.72 -10.48 -15.94
C ALA A 504 -0.61 -11.11 -15.09
N THR A 505 -0.97 -12.01 -14.18
CA THR A 505 -0.04 -12.84 -13.40
C THR A 505 0.29 -14.16 -14.09
N SER A 506 0.17 -14.19 -15.40
CA SER A 506 0.56 -15.30 -16.27
C SER A 506 0.97 -14.79 -17.65
N ALA A 507 1.87 -15.51 -18.32
CA ALA A 507 2.25 -15.25 -19.70
C ALA A 507 2.64 -16.53 -20.42
N THR A 508 2.31 -16.62 -21.71
CA THR A 508 2.82 -17.68 -22.60
C THR A 508 3.91 -17.10 -23.46
N ILE A 509 5.11 -17.60 -23.31
CA ILE A 509 6.26 -17.24 -24.15
C ILE A 509 6.26 -18.24 -25.30
N SER A 510 6.08 -17.72 -26.53
CA SER A 510 5.99 -18.52 -27.77
C SER A 510 7.25 -18.38 -28.62
N SER A 511 7.30 -19.12 -29.72
CA SER A 511 8.42 -19.11 -30.68
C SER A 511 9.76 -19.55 -30.08
N LEU A 512 9.70 -20.34 -29.04
CA LEU A 512 10.88 -20.96 -28.43
C LEU A 512 11.32 -22.19 -29.23
N THR A 513 12.59 -22.56 -29.14
CA THR A 513 13.11 -23.77 -29.78
C THR A 513 12.91 -24.97 -28.88
N ASN A 514 12.22 -26.01 -29.36
CA ASN A 514 12.05 -27.27 -28.62
C ASN A 514 13.42 -27.93 -28.35
N GLY A 515 13.57 -28.46 -27.15
CA GLY A 515 14.80 -29.12 -26.69
C GLY A 515 15.87 -28.18 -26.12
N ILE A 516 15.68 -26.87 -26.22
CA ILE A 516 16.59 -25.87 -25.62
C ILE A 516 16.02 -25.44 -24.27
N ALA A 517 16.87 -25.49 -23.24
CA ALA A 517 16.53 -25.01 -21.90
C ALA A 517 16.54 -23.47 -21.87
N TYR A 518 15.46 -22.89 -21.36
CA TYR A 518 15.34 -21.44 -21.13
C TYR A 518 15.23 -21.15 -19.64
N SER A 519 15.95 -20.14 -19.19
CA SER A 519 15.81 -19.53 -17.88
C SER A 519 14.77 -18.42 -17.94
N PHE A 520 13.90 -18.32 -16.94
CA PHE A 520 12.83 -17.33 -16.85
C PHE A 520 12.88 -16.60 -15.51
N ARG A 521 12.59 -15.29 -15.51
CA ARG A 521 12.38 -14.48 -14.32
C ARG A 521 11.30 -13.44 -14.59
N VAL A 522 10.68 -12.92 -13.52
CA VAL A 522 9.60 -11.93 -13.60
C VAL A 522 9.85 -10.80 -12.63
N SER A 523 9.72 -9.57 -13.07
CA SER A 523 9.72 -8.36 -12.21
C SER A 523 8.35 -7.70 -12.26
N ALA A 524 7.90 -7.14 -11.14
CA ALA A 524 6.70 -6.29 -11.10
C ALA A 524 7.08 -4.83 -11.31
N ILE A 525 6.19 -4.05 -11.91
CA ILE A 525 6.38 -2.62 -12.22
C ILE A 525 5.26 -1.83 -11.55
N ASN A 526 5.62 -0.72 -10.91
CA ASN A 526 4.70 0.30 -10.42
C ASN A 526 5.09 1.68 -10.98
N SER A 527 4.46 2.76 -10.51
CA SER A 527 4.74 4.14 -10.95
C SER A 527 6.17 4.61 -10.64
N VAL A 528 6.88 3.96 -9.69
CA VAL A 528 8.27 4.32 -9.35
C VAL A 528 9.25 3.62 -10.27
N GLY A 529 8.91 2.43 -10.79
CA GLY A 529 9.77 1.69 -11.70
C GLY A 529 9.68 0.17 -11.55
N THR A 530 10.64 -0.51 -12.18
CA THR A 530 10.74 -1.98 -12.16
C THR A 530 11.36 -2.47 -10.86
N GLY A 531 10.66 -3.38 -10.17
CA GLY A 531 11.11 -4.00 -8.95
C GLY A 531 12.15 -5.11 -9.15
N THR A 532 12.53 -5.73 -8.04
CA THR A 532 13.47 -6.86 -8.04
C THR A 532 12.90 -8.04 -8.81
N ALA A 533 13.73 -8.70 -9.62
CA ALA A 533 13.34 -9.91 -10.34
C ALA A 533 13.15 -11.11 -9.39
N SER A 534 12.23 -12.00 -9.76
CA SER A 534 12.03 -13.29 -9.08
C SER A 534 13.28 -14.18 -9.13
N ALA A 535 13.30 -15.22 -8.32
CA ALA A 535 14.21 -16.33 -8.54
C ALA A 535 14.03 -16.89 -9.97
N VAL A 536 15.14 -17.34 -10.58
CA VAL A 536 15.14 -17.92 -11.92
C VAL A 536 14.54 -19.32 -11.86
N VAL A 537 13.63 -19.62 -12.79
CA VAL A 537 13.16 -20.99 -13.07
C VAL A 537 13.58 -21.41 -14.45
N VAL A 538 13.78 -22.71 -14.66
CA VAL A 538 14.20 -23.28 -15.95
C VAL A 538 13.09 -24.17 -16.49
N ALA A 539 12.79 -24.05 -17.79
CA ALA A 539 11.88 -24.95 -18.50
C ALA A 539 12.39 -25.18 -19.92
N THR A 540 12.14 -26.38 -20.45
CA THR A 540 12.55 -26.79 -21.79
C THR A 540 11.30 -27.05 -22.64
N PRO A 541 10.99 -26.22 -23.63
CA PRO A 541 9.91 -26.49 -24.57
C PRO A 541 10.08 -27.85 -25.26
N ALA A 542 9.03 -28.57 -25.44
CA ALA A 542 9.10 -29.87 -26.09
C ALA A 542 7.86 -30.12 -26.95
N LEU A 543 8.03 -30.89 -28.01
CA LEU A 543 6.87 -31.42 -28.75
C LEU A 543 6.04 -32.28 -27.80
N PRO A 544 4.71 -32.15 -27.83
CA PRO A 544 3.88 -33.07 -27.08
C PRO A 544 4.09 -34.52 -27.56
N GLY A 545 4.22 -35.41 -26.63
CA GLY A 545 4.17 -36.85 -26.96
C GLY A 545 2.74 -37.28 -27.32
N VAL A 546 2.60 -38.43 -27.96
CA VAL A 546 1.28 -39.06 -28.18
C VAL A 546 0.63 -39.46 -26.87
N ALA A 547 -0.68 -39.43 -26.82
CA ALA A 547 -1.44 -39.95 -25.67
C ALA A 547 -1.18 -41.46 -25.44
N THR A 548 -1.39 -41.94 -24.22
CA THR A 548 -1.48 -43.37 -23.98
C THR A 548 -2.76 -43.94 -24.60
N ALA A 549 -2.87 -45.29 -24.71
CA ALA A 549 -4.06 -45.94 -25.27
C ALA A 549 -5.34 -45.54 -24.51
N PRO A 550 -6.48 -45.35 -25.20
CA PRO A 550 -7.79 -45.42 -24.58
C PRO A 550 -8.00 -46.74 -23.85
N ARG A 551 -8.76 -46.75 -22.77
CA ARG A 551 -8.87 -47.90 -21.87
C ARG A 551 -10.29 -48.46 -21.85
N SER A 552 -10.41 -49.74 -21.52
CA SER A 552 -11.69 -50.37 -21.22
C SER A 552 -12.72 -50.20 -22.34
N LEU A 553 -12.30 -50.37 -23.60
CA LEU A 553 -13.24 -50.39 -24.71
C LEU A 553 -14.24 -51.53 -24.51
N THR A 554 -15.52 -51.19 -24.55
CA THR A 554 -16.67 -52.10 -24.48
C THR A 554 -17.66 -51.70 -25.60
N GLY A 555 -18.59 -52.60 -25.90
CA GLY A 555 -19.61 -52.30 -26.89
C GLY A 555 -20.80 -53.27 -26.83
N SER A 556 -21.86 -52.82 -27.49
CA SER A 556 -23.09 -53.63 -27.68
C SER A 556 -23.51 -53.61 -29.14
N VAL A 557 -24.26 -54.63 -29.54
CA VAL A 557 -24.77 -54.75 -30.93
C VAL A 557 -26.27 -54.58 -30.97
N GLY A 558 -26.72 -53.97 -32.04
CA GLY A 558 -28.11 -53.94 -32.46
C GLY A 558 -28.30 -54.54 -33.85
N ARG A 559 -29.43 -54.25 -34.49
CA ARG A 559 -29.69 -54.66 -35.85
C ARG A 559 -28.86 -53.81 -36.82
N GLN A 560 -27.84 -54.43 -37.40
CA GLN A 560 -26.87 -53.76 -38.32
C GLN A 560 -26.19 -52.58 -37.64
N THR A 561 -26.07 -52.53 -36.30
CA THR A 561 -25.49 -51.44 -35.59
C THR A 561 -24.51 -51.93 -34.49
N ALA A 562 -23.55 -51.09 -34.12
CA ALA A 562 -22.70 -51.26 -32.98
C ALA A 562 -22.60 -49.94 -32.22
N ALA A 563 -22.69 -49.99 -30.89
CA ALA A 563 -22.44 -48.86 -30.01
C ALA A 563 -21.22 -49.19 -29.15
N LEU A 564 -20.27 -48.25 -29.06
CA LEU A 564 -18.99 -48.40 -28.37
C LEU A 564 -18.87 -47.38 -27.25
N SER A 565 -18.17 -47.75 -26.18
CA SER A 565 -17.78 -46.82 -25.14
C SER A 565 -16.40 -47.19 -24.59
N TRP A 566 -15.63 -46.18 -24.14
CA TRP A 566 -14.28 -46.36 -23.62
C TRP A 566 -13.95 -45.33 -22.53
N GLN A 567 -12.86 -45.55 -21.82
CA GLN A 567 -12.29 -44.61 -20.88
C GLN A 567 -11.16 -43.80 -21.53
N ALA A 568 -10.95 -42.60 -21.04
CA ALA A 568 -9.83 -41.75 -21.49
C ALA A 568 -8.46 -42.44 -21.25
N PRO A 569 -7.44 -42.09 -22.03
CA PRO A 569 -6.05 -42.41 -21.75
C PRO A 569 -5.63 -42.01 -20.33
N LEU A 570 -4.66 -42.76 -19.74
CA LEU A 570 -4.08 -42.38 -18.45
C LEU A 570 -3.25 -41.09 -18.54
N SER A 571 -2.60 -40.88 -19.67
CA SER A 571 -1.85 -39.68 -19.97
C SER A 571 -2.26 -39.10 -21.31
N PRO A 572 -2.55 -37.78 -21.39
CA PRO A 572 -2.84 -37.11 -22.66
C PRO A 572 -1.58 -36.81 -23.47
N GLY A 573 -0.36 -37.17 -22.99
CA GLY A 573 0.90 -36.98 -23.73
C GLY A 573 1.43 -35.56 -23.78
N GLY A 574 1.01 -34.69 -22.84
CA GLY A 574 1.48 -33.27 -22.80
C GLY A 574 0.66 -32.30 -23.65
N SER A 575 -0.39 -32.74 -24.31
CA SER A 575 -1.41 -31.88 -24.96
C SER A 575 -2.79 -32.50 -24.81
N ALA A 576 -3.83 -31.67 -24.91
CA ALA A 576 -5.21 -32.13 -24.78
C ALA A 576 -5.56 -33.12 -25.89
N ILE A 577 -6.40 -34.12 -25.57
CA ILE A 577 -7.03 -35.00 -26.58
C ILE A 577 -8.01 -34.13 -27.38
N THR A 578 -7.87 -34.15 -28.70
CA THR A 578 -8.71 -33.39 -29.63
C THR A 578 -9.73 -34.28 -30.36
N ASP A 579 -9.46 -35.60 -30.40
CA ASP A 579 -10.31 -36.54 -31.10
C ASP A 579 -10.10 -37.98 -30.60
N TYR A 580 -11.05 -38.88 -30.93
CA TYR A 580 -10.93 -40.34 -30.84
C TYR A 580 -11.27 -40.96 -32.19
N THR A 581 -10.36 -41.72 -32.78
CA THR A 581 -10.57 -42.46 -34.01
C THR A 581 -10.90 -43.90 -33.70
N VAL A 582 -12.04 -44.36 -34.24
CA VAL A 582 -12.44 -45.79 -34.13
C VAL A 582 -11.99 -46.51 -35.40
N GLU A 583 -11.32 -47.62 -35.24
CA GLU A 583 -10.91 -48.52 -36.34
C GLU A 583 -11.65 -49.85 -36.22
N ALA A 584 -12.08 -50.37 -37.39
CA ALA A 584 -12.73 -51.68 -37.47
C ALA A 584 -11.99 -52.61 -38.43
N SER A 585 -12.03 -53.93 -38.14
CA SER A 585 -11.48 -55.00 -38.93
C SER A 585 -12.55 -56.07 -39.13
N VAL A 586 -12.62 -56.66 -40.34
CA VAL A 586 -13.49 -57.79 -40.68
C VAL A 586 -12.71 -59.07 -41.01
N ASP A 587 -11.38 -59.00 -40.91
CA ASP A 587 -10.43 -60.09 -41.27
C ASP A 587 -9.61 -60.53 -40.02
N ALA A 588 -10.23 -60.55 -38.86
CA ALA A 588 -9.63 -60.97 -37.59
C ALA A 588 -8.43 -60.13 -37.16
N GLY A 589 -8.40 -58.81 -37.52
CA GLY A 589 -7.37 -57.86 -37.11
C GLY A 589 -6.14 -57.78 -38.02
N ILE A 590 -6.22 -58.40 -39.22
CA ILE A 590 -5.14 -58.31 -40.22
C ILE A 590 -5.10 -56.93 -40.84
N THR A 591 -6.27 -56.41 -41.26
CA THR A 591 -6.39 -55.02 -41.77
C THR A 591 -7.38 -54.21 -40.93
N TRP A 592 -7.14 -52.92 -40.85
CA TRP A 592 -7.97 -52.01 -40.05
C TRP A 592 -8.37 -50.79 -40.91
N ALA A 593 -9.66 -50.53 -40.95
CA ALA A 593 -10.20 -49.33 -41.59
C ALA A 593 -10.74 -48.35 -40.55
N VAL A 594 -10.47 -47.06 -40.75
CA VAL A 594 -11.05 -46.02 -39.93
C VAL A 594 -12.55 -45.94 -40.20
N MET A 595 -13.33 -45.98 -39.16
CA MET A 595 -14.78 -45.81 -39.25
C MET A 595 -15.11 -44.32 -39.36
N PRO A 596 -16.03 -43.93 -40.28
CA PRO A 596 -16.38 -42.55 -40.45
C PRO A 596 -17.17 -42.04 -39.23
N ASP A 597 -16.62 -41.07 -38.54
CA ASP A 597 -17.25 -40.31 -37.45
C ASP A 597 -16.84 -38.85 -37.49
N ALA A 598 -17.51 -37.98 -36.71
CA ALA A 598 -17.12 -36.58 -36.58
C ALA A 598 -16.03 -36.45 -35.56
N VAL A 599 -15.10 -35.48 -35.74
CA VAL A 599 -14.07 -35.14 -34.76
C VAL A 599 -14.73 -34.80 -33.41
N SER A 600 -14.40 -35.56 -32.39
CA SER A 600 -15.05 -35.46 -31.06
C SER A 600 -14.21 -36.00 -29.92
N ILE A 601 -14.31 -35.29 -28.79
CA ILE A 601 -13.73 -35.74 -27.51
C ILE A 601 -14.67 -36.67 -26.72
N LEU A 602 -15.83 -37.01 -27.26
CA LEU A 602 -16.75 -37.97 -26.65
C LEU A 602 -16.11 -39.36 -26.59
N ARG A 603 -16.40 -40.08 -25.57
CA ARG A 603 -15.86 -41.43 -25.31
C ARG A 603 -16.87 -42.51 -25.67
N THR A 604 -17.68 -42.23 -26.66
CA THR A 604 -18.71 -43.16 -27.22
C THR A 604 -18.80 -42.93 -28.72
N ALA A 605 -19.07 -43.96 -29.47
CA ALA A 605 -19.38 -43.93 -30.91
C ALA A 605 -20.47 -44.93 -31.25
N SER A 606 -21.26 -44.62 -32.27
CA SER A 606 -22.30 -45.51 -32.77
C SER A 606 -22.23 -45.58 -34.30
N PHE A 607 -22.23 -46.78 -34.80
CA PHE A 607 -22.14 -47.08 -36.23
C PHE A 607 -23.38 -47.84 -36.67
N SER A 608 -23.85 -47.53 -37.89
CA SER A 608 -25.00 -48.19 -38.52
C SER A 608 -24.62 -48.68 -39.93
N GLY A 609 -25.44 -49.53 -40.52
CA GLY A 609 -25.19 -50.09 -41.86
C GLY A 609 -24.16 -51.21 -41.88
N LEU A 610 -23.84 -51.78 -40.72
CA LEU A 610 -22.93 -52.93 -40.60
C LEU A 610 -23.58 -54.18 -41.17
N THR A 611 -22.78 -55.06 -41.79
CA THR A 611 -23.25 -56.32 -42.32
C THR A 611 -23.64 -57.28 -41.19
N ALA A 612 -24.90 -57.70 -41.19
CA ALA A 612 -25.41 -58.65 -40.19
C ALA A 612 -24.69 -59.99 -40.28
N GLY A 613 -24.36 -60.56 -39.13
CA GLY A 613 -23.66 -61.84 -39.02
C GLY A 613 -22.14 -61.76 -39.30
N THR A 614 -21.63 -60.59 -39.70
CA THR A 614 -20.18 -60.42 -39.86
C THR A 614 -19.56 -60.02 -38.53
N ALA A 615 -18.49 -60.70 -38.13
CA ALA A 615 -17.73 -60.35 -36.93
C ALA A 615 -16.82 -59.16 -37.19
N TYR A 616 -17.07 -58.04 -36.56
CA TYR A 616 -16.24 -56.84 -36.58
C TYR A 616 -15.38 -56.78 -35.33
N GLN A 617 -14.08 -56.62 -35.48
CA GLN A 617 -13.21 -56.25 -34.39
C GLN A 617 -13.08 -54.72 -34.37
N PHE A 618 -13.23 -54.10 -33.20
CA PHE A 618 -13.11 -52.64 -32.99
C PHE A 618 -11.97 -52.33 -32.04
N ARG A 619 -11.26 -51.21 -32.31
CA ARG A 619 -10.28 -50.57 -31.42
C ARG A 619 -10.35 -49.05 -31.58
N VAL A 620 -9.85 -48.33 -30.59
CA VAL A 620 -9.93 -46.87 -30.54
C VAL A 620 -8.55 -46.27 -30.29
N ARG A 621 -8.23 -45.18 -30.99
CA ARG A 621 -7.03 -44.37 -30.74
C ARG A 621 -7.45 -42.97 -30.26
N ALA A 622 -6.69 -42.40 -29.30
CA ALA A 622 -6.81 -41.00 -28.93
C ALA A 622 -5.87 -40.17 -29.80
N ILE A 623 -6.32 -39.01 -30.22
CA ILE A 623 -5.57 -38.06 -31.04
C ILE A 623 -5.28 -36.83 -30.20
N ASN A 624 -4.03 -36.38 -30.18
CA ASN A 624 -3.60 -35.14 -29.62
C ASN A 624 -2.61 -34.40 -30.58
N ALA A 625 -2.02 -33.28 -30.19
CA ALA A 625 -1.05 -32.57 -31.01
C ALA A 625 0.23 -33.38 -31.32
N GLY A 626 0.53 -34.42 -30.56
CA GLY A 626 1.62 -35.39 -30.81
C GLY A 626 1.27 -36.49 -31.80
N GLY A 627 0.00 -36.59 -32.21
CA GLY A 627 -0.49 -37.60 -33.14
C GLY A 627 -1.36 -38.70 -32.48
N PRO A 628 -1.67 -39.76 -33.24
CA PRO A 628 -2.49 -40.87 -32.74
C PRO A 628 -1.75 -41.74 -31.72
N SER A 629 -2.46 -42.13 -30.68
CA SER A 629 -1.98 -43.07 -29.66
C SER A 629 -1.83 -44.50 -30.19
N VAL A 630 -1.20 -45.38 -29.43
CA VAL A 630 -1.39 -46.81 -29.58
C VAL A 630 -2.88 -47.14 -29.33
N PRO A 631 -3.42 -48.22 -29.99
CA PRO A 631 -4.84 -48.56 -29.88
C PRO A 631 -5.21 -49.08 -28.48
N SER A 632 -6.50 -48.99 -28.15
CA SER A 632 -7.13 -49.61 -27.00
C SER A 632 -7.05 -51.16 -27.08
N ASN A 633 -7.60 -51.85 -26.07
CA ASN A 633 -8.00 -53.26 -26.20
C ASN A 633 -8.96 -53.40 -27.40
N THR A 634 -8.91 -54.59 -28.04
CA THR A 634 -9.83 -54.96 -29.14
C THR A 634 -11.04 -55.68 -28.57
N ILE A 635 -12.22 -55.41 -29.12
CA ILE A 635 -13.45 -56.15 -28.84
C ILE A 635 -14.03 -56.68 -30.14
N THR A 636 -14.71 -57.83 -30.11
CA THR A 636 -15.39 -58.42 -31.27
C THR A 636 -16.90 -58.31 -31.08
N LEU A 637 -17.58 -57.73 -32.07
CA LEU A 637 -19.03 -57.56 -32.09
C LEU A 637 -19.61 -58.06 -33.40
N THR A 638 -20.74 -58.84 -33.33
CA THR A 638 -21.43 -59.36 -34.50
C THR A 638 -22.85 -58.75 -34.59
N PRO A 639 -23.10 -57.82 -35.46
CA PRO A 639 -24.42 -57.16 -35.61
C PRO A 639 -25.50 -58.16 -35.94
N LEU A 640 -26.69 -57.94 -35.36
CA LEU A 640 -27.84 -58.81 -35.53
C LEU A 640 -28.50 -58.58 -36.89
N SER A 641 -29.08 -59.68 -37.48
CA SER A 641 -29.90 -59.58 -38.70
C SER A 641 -31.29 -59.01 -38.40
N PHE A 642 -31.94 -58.43 -39.43
CA PHE A 642 -33.39 -58.24 -39.39
C PHE A 642 -34.08 -59.58 -39.45
N ASN A 643 -34.75 -60.03 -38.42
CA ASN A 643 -35.77 -61.07 -38.55
C ASN A 643 -37.03 -60.36 -39.10
N PRO A 644 -37.53 -60.75 -40.31
CA PRO A 644 -38.84 -60.22 -40.72
C PRO A 644 -39.87 -60.73 -39.68
N PRO A 645 -40.91 -59.92 -39.38
CA PRO A 645 -41.97 -60.30 -38.49
C PRO A 645 -42.55 -61.62 -39.04
N SER A 646 -42.68 -62.67 -38.16
CA SER A 646 -43.33 -63.92 -38.54
C SER A 646 -44.72 -63.57 -39.10
N VAL A 647 -45.00 -64.11 -40.30
CA VAL A 647 -46.33 -64.02 -40.91
C VAL A 647 -47.38 -64.53 -39.94
N VAL A 648 -48.24 -63.60 -39.46
CA VAL A 648 -49.39 -63.98 -38.64
C VAL A 648 -50.24 -64.95 -39.53
N ARG A 649 -50.20 -66.28 -39.23
CA ARG A 649 -51.14 -67.18 -39.83
C ARG A 649 -52.55 -66.76 -39.43
N SER A 650 -53.42 -66.59 -40.41
CA SER A 650 -54.80 -66.19 -40.28
C SER A 650 -55.49 -66.99 -39.16
N VAL A 651 -56.07 -66.23 -38.21
CA VAL A 651 -57.02 -66.75 -37.26
C VAL A 651 -58.33 -66.97 -38.03
N THR A 652 -58.64 -68.27 -38.37
CA THR A 652 -59.99 -68.62 -38.80
C THR A 652 -60.92 -68.57 -37.61
N ALA A 653 -61.86 -67.58 -37.63
CA ALA A 653 -62.99 -67.58 -36.71
C ALA A 653 -63.92 -68.79 -37.03
N SER A 654 -64.24 -69.57 -36.04
CA SER A 654 -65.35 -70.52 -36.01
C SER A 654 -66.51 -69.88 -35.20
#